data_14de93cb89ab855a63ae3b22bc666621
#
_entry.id   14de93cb89ab855a63ae3b22bc666621
#
_cell.length_a   1.000
_cell.length_b   1.000
_cell.length_c   1.000
_cell.angle_alpha   90.00
_cell.angle_beta   90.00
_cell.angle_gamma   90.00
#
_symmetry.space_group_name_H-M   'P 1'
#
loop_
_entity.id
_entity.type
_entity.pdbx_description
1 polymer ?
#
loop_
_entity_poly.entity_id
_entity_poly.type
_entity_poly.pdbx_seq_one_letter_code
_entity_poly.pdbx_strand_id
1 'polypeptide(L)'
;MKKNILALVFVLFAVIQTMAQTYDNLWKQADAYRQKDLPKSEIGVMRKISAKASASKDYGQLLAAEMRQAMLWKSISPDSLAPAIQRMKKQEQQAADPVLKAVWNAVLGKLYEENVYDISLSDEGEQTSHYRVNKAKAQEYFMKALAQPEQLAHHTSTEYAPLTMKGLDGSSFGNDLLHLIGFEADSKEAYLKMYTYYNKVGNRGAACLCAFEVIQKYRQDDVREVKKSKYLNAIDSLIHVYQDIPEAGELAVEHYRFMEEATDIKPADKLNYINYALSRWGGWSRMNVLRNAQKRLTEPMFDIEDLQQVLRPGQKQWVHLSVRNLQNVKVKLSRLDITADNEYDVQDDKTYKWLKTKTSELHEKEYCRQFYGHPDYEEVKDSILLPALPIGAYLMEVTADNPGVTPARRLFYVSDLAVMIQQLPDDRHRYVVVSATSGQPIAGARIELYRDDYYDFKTKKHKRVVHARLTSDAEGEAYFKNVDGSVLLSTTTDKYCPARDIYLSRTRYYEQKNNKTIVNLYTDRAIYRPGQTVHAAAILAINERGTDAKAFEKGKEVKMELYDANWKVVAEKTVTTDDYGMAAADFVLPQGGLTGQYSVRAMGDGCYFRVEEYKRPTFEINFPEVNERYSWGDTVVVK
;
A
#
# COMPACT_ATOMS: atom_id res chain seq x y z
N MET A 1 -54.37 35.39 22.58
CA MET A 1 -54.16 34.20 21.70
C MET A 1 -52.95 34.29 20.79
N LYS A 2 -52.60 35.42 20.11
CA LYS A 2 -51.45 35.50 19.21
C LYS A 2 -50.06 35.31 19.87
N LYS A 3 -49.88 35.70 21.15
CA LYS A 3 -48.60 35.51 21.87
C LYS A 3 -48.27 34.04 22.21
N ASN A 4 -49.32 33.23 22.48
CA ASN A 4 -49.11 31.81 22.83
C ASN A 4 -48.85 30.93 21.59
N ILE A 5 -49.32 31.32 20.40
CA ILE A 5 -49.04 30.62 19.14
C ILE A 5 -47.59 30.86 18.72
N LEU A 6 -47.07 32.10 18.91
CA LEU A 6 -45.66 32.42 18.60
C LEU A 6 -44.70 31.67 19.51
N ALA A 7 -45.02 31.51 20.81
CA ALA A 7 -44.23 30.72 21.73
C ALA A 7 -44.23 29.23 21.39
N LEU A 8 -45.37 28.67 20.94
CA LEU A 8 -45.46 27.28 20.52
C LEU A 8 -44.66 27.01 19.23
N VAL A 9 -44.67 27.95 18.27
CA VAL A 9 -43.86 27.86 17.03
C VAL A 9 -42.37 27.97 17.35
N PHE A 10 -41.97 28.85 18.28
CA PHE A 10 -40.57 28.96 18.72
C PHE A 10 -40.09 27.70 19.46
N VAL A 11 -40.95 27.09 20.28
CA VAL A 11 -40.65 25.83 20.98
C VAL A 11 -40.54 24.68 19.97
N LEU A 12 -41.46 24.63 18.97
CA LEU A 12 -41.32 23.63 17.88
C LEU A 12 -40.07 23.83 17.05
N PHE A 13 -39.71 25.07 16.69
CA PHE A 13 -38.44 25.36 15.96
C PHE A 13 -37.20 25.05 16.81
N ALA A 14 -37.23 25.35 18.12
CA ALA A 14 -36.15 25.00 19.02
C ALA A 14 -36.01 23.47 19.19
N VAL A 15 -37.12 22.74 19.24
CA VAL A 15 -37.13 21.27 19.31
C VAL A 15 -36.62 20.65 18.00
N ILE A 16 -36.97 21.21 16.84
CA ILE A 16 -36.44 20.74 15.53
C ILE A 16 -34.96 21.01 15.40
N GLN A 17 -34.45 22.19 15.79
CA GLN A 17 -33.02 22.51 15.79
C GLN A 17 -32.24 21.66 16.81
N THR A 18 -32.80 21.40 18.00
CA THR A 18 -32.16 20.51 18.98
C THR A 18 -32.17 19.06 18.53
N MET A 19 -33.17 18.63 17.72
CA MET A 19 -33.19 17.26 17.18
C MET A 19 -32.14 17.02 16.08
N ALA A 20 -31.89 17.95 15.17
CA ALA A 20 -30.83 17.83 14.16
C ALA A 20 -29.44 17.88 14.81
N GLN A 21 -29.21 18.83 15.71
CA GLN A 21 -27.97 18.88 16.51
C GLN A 21 -27.70 17.60 17.32
N THR A 22 -28.75 16.84 17.67
CA THR A 22 -28.57 15.64 18.48
C THR A 22 -28.01 14.45 17.71
N TYR A 23 -28.29 14.23 16.42
CA TYR A 23 -27.70 13.16 15.64
C TYR A 23 -26.22 13.46 15.38
N ASP A 24 -25.87 14.66 14.94
CA ASP A 24 -24.48 15.07 14.71
C ASP A 24 -23.63 14.93 15.98
N ASN A 25 -24.18 15.32 17.14
CA ASN A 25 -23.47 15.17 18.40
C ASN A 25 -23.26 13.71 18.79
N LEU A 26 -24.25 12.85 18.56
CA LEU A 26 -24.14 11.42 18.82
C LEU A 26 -23.11 10.76 17.89
N TRP A 27 -23.13 11.09 16.60
CA TRP A 27 -22.11 10.57 15.66
C TRP A 27 -20.71 11.06 16.01
N LYS A 28 -20.52 12.35 16.37
CA LYS A 28 -19.24 12.87 16.87
C LYS A 28 -18.78 12.15 18.14
N GLN A 29 -19.70 11.85 19.05
CA GLN A 29 -19.39 11.08 20.26
C GLN A 29 -18.96 9.64 19.91
N ALA A 30 -19.65 9.01 18.96
CA ALA A 30 -19.28 7.69 18.47
C ALA A 30 -17.88 7.70 17.85
N ASP A 31 -17.58 8.67 16.99
CA ASP A 31 -16.25 8.83 16.39
C ASP A 31 -15.16 9.09 17.42
N ALA A 32 -15.44 9.84 18.48
CA ALA A 32 -14.50 10.04 19.57
C ALA A 32 -14.20 8.75 20.34
N TYR A 33 -15.19 7.86 20.51
CA TYR A 33 -14.96 6.53 21.09
C TYR A 33 -14.20 5.62 20.14
N ARG A 34 -14.47 5.67 18.83
CA ARG A 34 -13.71 4.93 17.81
C ARG A 34 -12.23 5.31 17.80
N GLN A 35 -11.94 6.61 17.86
CA GLN A 35 -10.54 7.08 17.92
C GLN A 35 -9.78 6.61 19.17
N LYS A 36 -10.52 6.26 20.23
CA LYS A 36 -9.98 5.73 21.49
C LYS A 36 -10.05 4.20 21.57
N ASP A 37 -10.45 3.52 20.50
CA ASP A 37 -10.67 2.07 20.45
C ASP A 37 -11.54 1.53 21.59
N LEU A 38 -12.69 2.21 21.82
CA LEU A 38 -13.66 1.88 22.86
C LEU A 38 -14.99 1.37 22.25
N PRO A 39 -15.00 0.17 21.61
CA PRO A 39 -16.15 -0.33 20.85
C PRO A 39 -17.43 -0.49 21.68
N LYS A 40 -17.32 -0.91 22.95
CA LYS A 40 -18.52 -1.01 23.84
C LYS A 40 -19.16 0.35 24.13
N SER A 41 -18.36 1.39 24.34
CA SER A 41 -18.85 2.76 24.53
C SER A 41 -19.49 3.29 23.25
N GLU A 42 -18.90 3.00 22.10
CA GLU A 42 -19.44 3.33 20.79
C GLU A 42 -20.79 2.61 20.55
N ILE A 43 -20.92 1.32 20.87
CA ILE A 43 -22.18 0.57 20.82
C ILE A 43 -23.26 1.24 21.69
N GLY A 44 -22.89 1.75 22.87
CA GLY A 44 -23.81 2.49 23.73
C GLY A 44 -24.38 3.73 23.04
N VAL A 45 -23.57 4.42 22.23
CA VAL A 45 -24.04 5.56 21.42
C VAL A 45 -24.89 5.09 20.23
N MET A 46 -24.49 4.01 19.54
CA MET A 46 -25.28 3.44 18.44
C MET A 46 -26.69 3.06 18.90
N ARG A 47 -26.83 2.46 20.07
CA ARG A 47 -28.14 2.15 20.66
C ARG A 47 -29.03 3.39 20.89
N LYS A 48 -28.42 4.52 21.32
CA LYS A 48 -29.14 5.80 21.47
C LYS A 48 -29.62 6.33 20.12
N ILE A 49 -28.75 6.23 19.08
CA ILE A 49 -29.12 6.62 17.71
C ILE A 49 -30.24 5.74 17.20
N SER A 50 -30.13 4.40 17.31
CA SER A 50 -31.18 3.45 16.87
C SER A 50 -32.52 3.70 17.57
N ALA A 51 -32.55 3.89 18.90
CA ALA A 51 -33.78 4.15 19.66
C ALA A 51 -34.45 5.44 19.22
N LYS A 52 -33.67 6.52 19.04
CA LYS A 52 -34.19 7.82 18.58
C LYS A 52 -34.70 7.73 17.15
N ALA A 53 -33.94 7.11 16.25
CA ALA A 53 -34.26 6.96 14.84
C ALA A 53 -35.52 6.10 14.65
N SER A 54 -35.66 5.03 15.41
CA SER A 54 -36.89 4.21 15.44
C SER A 54 -38.10 5.02 15.85
N ALA A 55 -38.00 5.85 16.89
CA ALA A 55 -39.09 6.68 17.37
C ALA A 55 -39.51 7.76 16.37
N SER A 56 -38.57 8.35 15.64
CA SER A 56 -38.80 9.38 14.62
C SER A 56 -39.04 8.81 13.22
N LYS A 57 -38.95 7.50 13.03
CA LYS A 57 -38.97 6.80 11.73
C LYS A 57 -37.92 7.31 10.74
N ASP A 58 -36.75 7.72 11.25
CA ASP A 58 -35.59 8.10 10.45
C ASP A 58 -34.81 6.84 10.11
N TYR A 59 -35.23 6.19 9.03
CA TYR A 59 -34.69 4.88 8.67
C TYR A 59 -33.22 4.92 8.21
N GLY A 60 -32.77 6.05 7.66
CA GLY A 60 -31.33 6.21 7.30
C GLY A 60 -30.42 6.13 8.52
N GLN A 61 -30.78 6.87 9.58
CA GLN A 61 -30.07 6.85 10.86
C GLN A 61 -30.19 5.48 11.55
N LEU A 62 -31.37 4.86 11.51
CA LEU A 62 -31.59 3.55 12.10
C LEU A 62 -30.72 2.48 11.47
N LEU A 63 -30.77 2.34 10.16
CA LEU A 63 -30.02 1.34 9.40
C LEU A 63 -28.50 1.53 9.54
N ALA A 64 -28.01 2.76 9.45
CA ALA A 64 -26.60 3.08 9.65
C ALA A 64 -26.12 2.70 11.07
N ALA A 65 -26.90 3.01 12.09
CA ALA A 65 -26.56 2.67 13.46
C ALA A 65 -26.61 1.17 13.74
N GLU A 66 -27.59 0.44 13.20
CA GLU A 66 -27.71 -1.02 13.34
C GLU A 66 -26.56 -1.74 12.63
N MET A 67 -26.24 -1.35 11.39
CA MET A 67 -25.10 -1.93 10.65
C MET A 67 -23.79 -1.71 11.40
N ARG A 68 -23.53 -0.46 11.85
CA ARG A 68 -22.34 -0.15 12.61
C ARG A 68 -22.27 -0.90 13.93
N GLN A 69 -23.39 -1.02 14.63
CA GLN A 69 -23.48 -1.80 15.87
C GLN A 69 -23.13 -3.28 15.65
N ALA A 70 -23.60 -3.87 14.55
CA ALA A 70 -23.28 -5.25 14.18
C ALA A 70 -21.78 -5.44 13.96
N MET A 71 -21.13 -4.53 13.24
CA MET A 71 -19.69 -4.58 12.98
C MET A 71 -18.85 -4.37 14.26
N LEU A 72 -19.29 -3.50 15.16
CA LEU A 72 -18.65 -3.30 16.46
C LEU A 72 -18.78 -4.55 17.34
N TRP A 73 -19.95 -5.21 17.34
CA TRP A 73 -20.12 -6.47 18.06
C TRP A 73 -19.18 -7.56 17.50
N LYS A 74 -19.03 -7.64 16.18
CA LYS A 74 -18.06 -8.54 15.54
C LYS A 74 -16.64 -8.28 16.02
N SER A 75 -16.21 -7.01 16.13
CA SER A 75 -14.86 -6.67 16.58
C SER A 75 -14.59 -7.06 18.04
N ILE A 76 -15.64 -7.17 18.87
CA ILE A 76 -15.51 -7.63 20.26
C ILE A 76 -15.50 -9.18 20.34
N SER A 77 -16.39 -9.83 19.63
CA SER A 77 -16.51 -11.27 19.54
C SER A 77 -17.18 -11.66 18.23
N PRO A 78 -16.54 -12.44 17.37
CA PRO A 78 -17.11 -12.89 16.10
C PRO A 78 -18.50 -13.53 16.24
N ASP A 79 -18.72 -14.32 17.29
CA ASP A 79 -20.01 -14.97 17.58
C ASP A 79 -21.15 -13.99 17.85
N SER A 80 -20.85 -12.74 18.17
CA SER A 80 -21.86 -11.70 18.44
C SER A 80 -22.54 -11.18 17.18
N LEU A 81 -22.01 -11.46 16.00
CA LEU A 81 -22.60 -10.99 14.73
C LEU A 81 -23.88 -11.76 14.39
N ALA A 82 -23.93 -13.05 14.64
CA ALA A 82 -25.12 -13.88 14.34
C ALA A 82 -26.40 -13.38 15.05
N PRO A 83 -26.41 -13.08 16.36
CA PRO A 83 -27.54 -12.44 17.02
C PRO A 83 -27.91 -11.07 16.45
N ALA A 84 -26.94 -10.26 15.99
CA ALA A 84 -27.22 -8.97 15.37
C ALA A 84 -27.94 -9.13 14.03
N ILE A 85 -27.49 -10.06 13.19
CA ILE A 85 -28.14 -10.40 11.92
C ILE A 85 -29.57 -10.92 12.16
N GLN A 86 -29.81 -11.74 13.19
CA GLN A 86 -31.16 -12.22 13.51
C GLN A 86 -32.10 -11.07 13.92
N ARG A 87 -31.60 -10.07 14.66
CA ARG A 87 -32.40 -8.87 14.96
C ARG A 87 -32.78 -8.09 13.70
N MET A 88 -31.81 -7.91 12.78
CA MET A 88 -32.06 -7.21 11.52
C MET A 88 -33.06 -7.95 10.61
N LYS A 89 -32.99 -9.29 10.56
CA LYS A 89 -33.98 -10.11 9.86
C LYS A 89 -35.41 -9.90 10.39
N LYS A 90 -35.57 -9.77 11.73
CA LYS A 90 -36.87 -9.46 12.31
C LYS A 90 -37.37 -8.07 11.89
N GLN A 91 -36.49 -7.08 11.83
CA GLN A 91 -36.88 -5.73 11.37
C GLN A 91 -37.22 -5.72 9.88
N GLU A 92 -36.46 -6.45 9.05
CA GLU A 92 -36.79 -6.65 7.63
C GLU A 92 -38.21 -7.27 7.46
N GLN A 93 -38.52 -8.34 8.22
CA GLN A 93 -39.81 -9.00 8.17
C GLN A 93 -40.96 -8.09 8.62
N GLN A 94 -40.72 -7.19 9.56
CA GLN A 94 -41.72 -6.24 10.10
C GLN A 94 -41.87 -4.98 9.23
N ALA A 95 -40.96 -4.72 8.29
CA ALA A 95 -41.04 -3.58 7.40
C ALA A 95 -42.24 -3.72 6.45
N ALA A 96 -43.22 -2.83 6.61
CA ALA A 96 -44.40 -2.80 5.75
C ALA A 96 -44.15 -2.10 4.41
N ASP A 97 -43.23 -1.13 4.39
CA ASP A 97 -42.81 -0.43 3.19
C ASP A 97 -41.87 -1.30 2.35
N PRO A 98 -42.23 -1.59 1.08
CA PRO A 98 -41.39 -2.45 0.21
C PRO A 98 -39.98 -1.89 -0.05
N VAL A 99 -39.82 -0.56 -0.12
CA VAL A 99 -38.51 0.07 -0.34
C VAL A 99 -37.63 -0.06 0.89
N LEU A 100 -38.18 0.23 2.08
CA LEU A 100 -37.47 0.00 3.34
C LEU A 100 -37.07 -1.48 3.49
N LYS A 101 -37.96 -2.40 3.13
CA LYS A 101 -37.66 -3.84 3.13
C LYS A 101 -36.52 -4.20 2.19
N ALA A 102 -36.50 -3.60 1.00
CA ALA A 102 -35.39 -3.77 0.05
C ALA A 102 -34.07 -3.25 0.59
N VAL A 103 -34.07 -2.08 1.25
CA VAL A 103 -32.84 -1.53 1.86
C VAL A 103 -32.35 -2.41 3.02
N TRP A 104 -33.24 -2.97 3.87
CA TRP A 104 -32.87 -3.97 4.87
C TRP A 104 -32.21 -5.22 4.24
N ASN A 105 -32.76 -5.71 3.13
CA ASN A 105 -32.18 -6.83 2.42
C ASN A 105 -30.79 -6.47 1.85
N ALA A 106 -30.58 -5.26 1.32
CA ALA A 106 -29.28 -4.81 0.88
C ALA A 106 -28.25 -4.76 2.02
N VAL A 107 -28.64 -4.23 3.20
CA VAL A 107 -27.80 -4.22 4.41
C VAL A 107 -27.45 -5.64 4.86
N LEU A 108 -28.41 -6.56 4.86
CA LEU A 108 -28.14 -7.97 5.18
C LEU A 108 -27.19 -8.61 4.16
N GLY A 109 -27.40 -8.36 2.86
CA GLY A 109 -26.50 -8.79 1.79
C GLY A 109 -25.06 -8.33 2.02
N LYS A 110 -24.89 -7.04 2.33
CA LYS A 110 -23.57 -6.45 2.62
C LYS A 110 -22.90 -7.06 3.85
N LEU A 111 -23.65 -7.27 4.92
CA LEU A 111 -23.11 -7.92 6.12
C LEU A 111 -22.63 -9.35 5.86
N TYR A 112 -23.35 -10.13 5.06
CA TYR A 112 -22.92 -11.45 4.65
C TYR A 112 -21.69 -11.40 3.74
N GLU A 113 -21.60 -10.45 2.83
CA GLU A 113 -20.46 -10.26 1.93
C GLU A 113 -19.18 -9.88 2.67
N GLU A 114 -19.24 -8.87 3.55
CA GLU A 114 -18.09 -8.41 4.34
C GLU A 114 -17.57 -9.43 5.35
N ASN A 115 -18.38 -10.43 5.68
CA ASN A 115 -18.08 -11.42 6.71
C ASN A 115 -18.02 -12.84 6.18
N VAL A 116 -17.61 -13.01 4.94
CA VAL A 116 -17.60 -14.28 4.20
C VAL A 116 -16.80 -15.38 4.90
N TYR A 117 -15.72 -15.00 5.62
CA TYR A 117 -14.83 -15.94 6.30
C TYR A 117 -15.10 -16.13 7.80
N ASP A 118 -15.83 -15.17 8.42
CA ASP A 118 -15.84 -15.06 9.89
C ASP A 118 -17.12 -15.59 10.54
N ILE A 119 -18.15 -15.94 9.75
CA ILE A 119 -19.44 -16.29 10.31
C ILE A 119 -19.78 -17.75 10.03
N SER A 120 -19.81 -18.56 11.08
CA SER A 120 -20.52 -19.83 11.08
C SER A 120 -22.03 -19.53 11.26
N LEU A 121 -22.74 -19.33 10.18
CA LEU A 121 -24.20 -19.07 10.21
C LEU A 121 -25.02 -20.29 9.78
N SER A 122 -24.39 -21.48 9.66
CA SER A 122 -25.11 -22.70 9.36
C SER A 122 -25.60 -23.33 10.67
N ASP A 123 -26.91 -23.41 10.83
CA ASP A 123 -27.58 -24.25 11.83
C ASP A 123 -27.40 -25.76 11.52
N GLU A 124 -26.75 -26.09 10.42
CA GLU A 124 -26.52 -27.45 9.94
C GLU A 124 -25.02 -27.77 9.92
N GLY A 125 -24.65 -28.76 10.72
CA GLY A 125 -23.28 -29.18 11.03
C GLY A 125 -22.48 -29.82 9.89
N GLU A 126 -22.55 -29.32 8.66
CA GLU A 126 -21.69 -29.76 7.55
C GLU A 126 -20.54 -28.78 7.31
N GLN A 127 -19.35 -29.33 7.14
CA GLN A 127 -18.07 -28.66 6.82
C GLN A 127 -18.01 -28.02 5.41
N THR A 128 -19.11 -27.49 4.91
CA THR A 128 -19.09 -26.66 3.70
C THR A 128 -18.40 -25.35 4.00
N SER A 129 -17.44 -24.95 3.17
CA SER A 129 -16.64 -23.74 3.42
C SER A 129 -17.59 -22.56 3.67
N HIS A 130 -17.52 -21.96 4.86
CA HIS A 130 -18.31 -20.79 5.28
C HIS A 130 -18.36 -19.70 4.20
N TYR A 131 -17.28 -19.58 3.43
CA TYR A 131 -17.17 -18.70 2.27
C TYR A 131 -18.31 -18.89 1.26
N ARG A 132 -18.53 -20.12 0.76
CA ARG A 132 -19.55 -20.38 -0.28
C ARG A 132 -20.96 -20.11 0.23
N VAL A 133 -21.23 -20.48 1.47
CA VAL A 133 -22.55 -20.31 2.10
C VAL A 133 -22.87 -18.83 2.28
N ASN A 134 -21.92 -18.06 2.83
CA ASN A 134 -22.12 -16.63 3.08
C ASN A 134 -22.20 -15.84 1.78
N LYS A 135 -21.38 -16.17 0.78
CA LYS A 135 -21.45 -15.57 -0.55
C LYS A 135 -22.81 -15.83 -1.21
N ALA A 136 -23.31 -17.05 -1.13
CA ALA A 136 -24.63 -17.39 -1.66
C ALA A 136 -25.76 -16.63 -0.93
N LYS A 137 -25.67 -16.53 0.40
CA LYS A 137 -26.64 -15.74 1.20
C LYS A 137 -26.56 -14.25 0.90
N ALA A 138 -25.36 -13.68 0.73
CA ALA A 138 -25.20 -12.29 0.31
C ALA A 138 -25.94 -12.03 -1.01
N GLN A 139 -25.72 -12.86 -2.01
CA GLN A 139 -26.40 -12.75 -3.31
C GLN A 139 -27.91 -12.95 -3.18
N GLU A 140 -28.38 -13.91 -2.38
CA GLU A 140 -29.81 -14.11 -2.12
C GLU A 140 -30.47 -12.83 -1.57
N TYR A 141 -29.84 -12.18 -0.58
CA TYR A 141 -30.36 -10.95 0.01
C TYR A 141 -30.31 -9.77 -0.96
N PHE A 142 -29.25 -9.59 -1.72
CA PHE A 142 -29.20 -8.58 -2.78
C PHE A 142 -30.26 -8.80 -3.85
N MET A 143 -30.51 -10.05 -4.26
CA MET A 143 -31.54 -10.35 -5.25
C MET A 143 -32.96 -10.13 -4.69
N LYS A 144 -33.20 -10.32 -3.38
CA LYS A 144 -34.43 -9.92 -2.70
C LYS A 144 -34.58 -8.39 -2.68
N ALA A 145 -33.47 -7.66 -2.39
CA ALA A 145 -33.47 -6.20 -2.46
C ALA A 145 -33.85 -5.67 -3.85
N LEU A 146 -33.35 -6.32 -4.91
CA LEU A 146 -33.62 -5.95 -6.30
C LEU A 146 -34.89 -6.60 -6.88
N ALA A 147 -35.81 -7.13 -6.04
CA ALA A 147 -37.02 -7.81 -6.52
C ALA A 147 -37.98 -6.88 -7.29
N GLN A 148 -38.01 -5.62 -6.91
CA GLN A 148 -38.94 -4.60 -7.47
C GLN A 148 -38.12 -3.36 -7.92
N PRO A 149 -37.37 -3.45 -9.05
CA PRO A 149 -36.50 -2.38 -9.50
C PRO A 149 -37.24 -1.07 -9.79
N GLU A 150 -38.51 -1.13 -10.24
CA GLU A 150 -39.32 0.05 -10.50
C GLU A 150 -39.51 0.92 -9.24
N GLN A 151 -39.73 0.30 -8.09
CA GLN A 151 -39.92 1.02 -6.85
C GLN A 151 -38.64 1.70 -6.39
N LEU A 152 -37.50 0.98 -6.46
CA LEU A 152 -36.20 1.51 -6.08
C LEU A 152 -35.77 2.69 -6.95
N ALA A 153 -36.08 2.64 -8.26
CA ALA A 153 -35.73 3.70 -9.20
C ALA A 153 -36.54 5.01 -8.99
N HIS A 154 -37.63 4.98 -8.25
CA HIS A 154 -38.41 6.19 -7.87
C HIS A 154 -37.86 6.88 -6.61
N HIS A 155 -36.94 6.28 -5.89
CA HIS A 155 -36.33 6.80 -4.67
C HIS A 155 -34.89 7.24 -4.91
N THR A 156 -34.50 8.36 -4.32
CA THR A 156 -33.12 8.86 -4.46
C THR A 156 -32.16 8.10 -3.55
N SER A 157 -30.92 7.92 -4.02
CA SER A 157 -29.87 7.26 -3.24
C SER A 157 -29.55 7.93 -1.90
N THR A 158 -29.93 9.19 -1.71
CA THR A 158 -29.68 9.96 -0.48
C THR A 158 -30.82 9.95 0.53
N GLU A 159 -31.97 9.33 0.22
CA GLU A 159 -33.12 9.27 1.14
C GLU A 159 -32.79 8.49 2.43
N TYR A 160 -31.85 7.58 2.37
CA TYR A 160 -31.42 6.79 3.53
C TYR A 160 -30.06 7.24 4.09
N ALA A 161 -29.70 8.53 3.91
CA ALA A 161 -28.50 9.07 4.55
C ALA A 161 -28.62 8.99 6.10
N PRO A 162 -27.55 8.68 6.85
CA PRO A 162 -26.16 8.56 6.42
C PRO A 162 -25.76 7.16 5.93
N LEU A 163 -26.67 6.18 5.88
CA LEU A 163 -26.38 4.84 5.38
C LEU A 163 -25.95 4.88 3.91
N THR A 164 -26.64 5.67 3.10
CA THR A 164 -26.46 5.74 1.65
C THR A 164 -25.91 7.10 1.22
N MET A 165 -25.17 7.11 0.12
CA MET A 165 -24.65 8.30 -0.52
C MET A 165 -24.85 8.22 -2.04
N LYS A 166 -24.44 9.25 -2.77
CA LYS A 166 -24.46 9.21 -4.24
C LYS A 166 -23.49 8.14 -4.75
N GLY A 167 -23.99 7.25 -5.59
CA GLY A 167 -23.16 6.26 -6.28
C GLY A 167 -22.27 6.87 -7.36
N LEU A 168 -21.27 6.11 -7.79
CA LEU A 168 -20.43 6.45 -8.94
C LEU A 168 -21.33 6.53 -10.18
N ASP A 169 -21.09 7.56 -11.03
CA ASP A 169 -21.91 7.84 -12.22
C ASP A 169 -23.42 7.98 -11.95
N GLY A 170 -23.79 8.28 -10.70
CA GLY A 170 -25.18 8.36 -10.27
C GLY A 170 -26.05 9.26 -11.16
N SER A 171 -25.49 10.30 -11.80
CA SER A 171 -26.22 11.18 -12.72
C SER A 171 -26.77 10.43 -13.95
N SER A 172 -26.05 9.47 -14.50
CA SER A 172 -26.50 8.63 -15.62
C SER A 172 -27.67 7.73 -15.22
N PHE A 173 -27.78 7.39 -13.91
CA PHE A 173 -28.80 6.56 -13.32
C PHE A 173 -29.94 7.37 -12.63
N GLY A 174 -29.95 8.69 -12.75
CA GLY A 174 -30.93 9.52 -12.04
C GLY A 174 -30.67 9.64 -10.53
N ASN A 175 -29.52 9.23 -10.03
CA ASN A 175 -29.15 9.15 -8.61
C ASN A 175 -30.14 8.30 -7.78
N ASP A 176 -30.68 7.24 -8.34
CA ASP A 176 -31.69 6.40 -7.69
C ASP A 176 -31.10 5.30 -6.78
N LEU A 177 -31.96 4.68 -5.96
CA LEU A 177 -31.60 3.57 -5.09
C LEU A 177 -31.34 2.26 -5.85
N LEU A 178 -31.96 2.07 -7.01
CA LEU A 178 -31.76 0.87 -7.83
C LEU A 178 -30.29 0.76 -8.26
N HIS A 179 -29.72 1.88 -8.74
CA HIS A 179 -28.30 1.95 -9.09
C HIS A 179 -27.42 1.60 -7.89
N LEU A 180 -27.64 2.26 -6.76
CA LEU A 180 -26.78 2.06 -5.59
C LEU A 180 -26.78 0.61 -5.11
N ILE A 181 -27.98 0.01 -4.94
CA ILE A 181 -28.13 -1.36 -4.45
C ILE A 181 -27.62 -2.38 -5.48
N GLY A 182 -27.86 -2.12 -6.77
CA GLY A 182 -27.44 -3.02 -7.84
C GLY A 182 -25.92 -3.07 -8.02
N PHE A 183 -25.25 -1.93 -7.89
CA PHE A 183 -23.77 -1.89 -7.93
C PHE A 183 -23.16 -2.47 -6.66
N GLU A 184 -23.81 -2.31 -5.50
CA GLU A 184 -23.35 -2.95 -4.28
C GLU A 184 -23.49 -4.49 -4.34
N ALA A 185 -24.49 -5.02 -5.03
CA ALA A 185 -24.65 -6.45 -5.25
C ALA A 185 -23.58 -7.05 -6.15
N ASP A 186 -22.95 -6.26 -6.98
CA ASP A 186 -21.80 -6.55 -7.87
C ASP A 186 -21.88 -7.93 -8.56
N SER A 187 -23.05 -8.29 -9.08
CA SER A 187 -23.30 -9.58 -9.74
C SER A 187 -23.92 -9.42 -11.12
N LYS A 188 -23.66 -10.40 -11.97
CA LYS A 188 -24.22 -10.45 -13.32
C LYS A 188 -25.76 -10.37 -13.31
N GLU A 189 -26.39 -11.07 -12.39
CA GLU A 189 -27.85 -11.09 -12.23
C GLU A 189 -28.40 -9.73 -11.84
N ALA A 190 -27.72 -9.02 -10.95
CA ALA A 190 -28.07 -7.66 -10.56
C ALA A 190 -27.97 -6.70 -11.73
N TYR A 191 -26.85 -6.72 -12.45
CA TYR A 191 -26.65 -5.87 -13.63
C TYR A 191 -27.65 -6.19 -14.76
N LEU A 192 -28.02 -7.44 -14.98
CA LEU A 192 -29.05 -7.80 -15.95
C LEU A 192 -30.44 -7.28 -15.57
N LYS A 193 -30.81 -7.34 -14.28
CA LYS A 193 -32.06 -6.74 -13.80
C LYS A 193 -32.09 -5.23 -14.01
N MET A 194 -31.01 -4.54 -13.66
CA MET A 194 -30.85 -3.11 -13.87
C MET A 194 -30.93 -2.74 -15.36
N TYR A 195 -30.17 -3.46 -16.20
CA TYR A 195 -30.20 -3.29 -17.64
C TYR A 195 -31.61 -3.42 -18.19
N THR A 196 -32.33 -4.46 -17.80
CA THR A 196 -33.71 -4.72 -18.25
C THR A 196 -34.62 -3.57 -17.89
N TYR A 197 -34.52 -3.06 -16.66
CA TYR A 197 -35.32 -1.93 -16.19
C TYR A 197 -34.98 -0.64 -16.95
N TYR A 198 -33.69 -0.21 -16.97
CA TYR A 198 -33.30 1.04 -17.60
C TYR A 198 -33.53 1.05 -19.11
N ASN A 199 -33.34 -0.09 -19.78
CA ASN A 199 -33.66 -0.23 -21.19
C ASN A 199 -35.16 -0.08 -21.45
N LYS A 200 -36.02 -0.66 -20.60
CA LYS A 200 -37.48 -0.56 -20.69
C LYS A 200 -37.97 0.89 -20.53
N VAL A 201 -37.38 1.66 -19.61
CA VAL A 201 -37.77 3.05 -19.36
C VAL A 201 -37.07 4.06 -20.28
N GLY A 202 -36.21 3.60 -21.19
CA GLY A 202 -35.52 4.43 -22.18
C GLY A 202 -34.31 5.21 -21.62
N ASN A 203 -33.84 4.88 -20.41
CA ASN A 203 -32.58 5.45 -19.89
C ASN A 203 -31.39 4.72 -20.52
N ARG A 204 -30.98 5.18 -21.73
CA ARG A 204 -29.94 4.54 -22.52
C ARG A 204 -28.55 4.62 -21.87
N GLY A 205 -28.25 5.70 -21.14
CA GLY A 205 -26.96 5.85 -20.44
C GLY A 205 -26.80 4.79 -19.35
N ALA A 206 -27.78 4.67 -18.47
CA ALA A 206 -27.78 3.63 -17.43
C ALA A 206 -27.77 2.21 -18.04
N ALA A 207 -28.54 1.98 -19.09
CA ALA A 207 -28.55 0.67 -19.78
C ALA A 207 -27.19 0.33 -20.38
N CYS A 208 -26.49 1.29 -20.99
CA CYS A 208 -25.14 1.13 -21.53
C CYS A 208 -24.15 0.68 -20.45
N LEU A 209 -24.12 1.39 -19.32
CA LEU A 209 -23.22 1.07 -18.21
C LEU A 209 -23.53 -0.30 -17.58
N CYS A 210 -24.81 -0.63 -17.38
CA CYS A 210 -25.19 -1.95 -16.90
C CYS A 210 -24.80 -3.07 -17.88
N ALA A 211 -24.99 -2.88 -19.19
CA ALA A 211 -24.61 -3.86 -20.20
C ALA A 211 -23.08 -4.09 -20.20
N PHE A 212 -22.32 -3.03 -20.00
CA PHE A 212 -20.87 -3.11 -19.86
C PHE A 212 -20.48 -3.96 -18.64
N GLU A 213 -21.06 -3.70 -17.46
CA GLU A 213 -20.79 -4.49 -16.25
C GLU A 213 -21.16 -5.97 -16.42
N VAL A 214 -22.26 -6.27 -17.11
CA VAL A 214 -22.60 -7.67 -17.45
C VAL A 214 -21.48 -8.35 -18.24
N ILE A 215 -20.92 -7.67 -19.24
CA ILE A 215 -19.83 -8.20 -20.05
C ILE A 215 -18.54 -8.33 -19.23
N GLN A 216 -18.26 -7.40 -18.32
CA GLN A 216 -17.11 -7.47 -17.41
C GLN A 216 -17.18 -8.70 -16.50
N LYS A 217 -18.35 -9.06 -15.98
CA LYS A 217 -18.53 -10.28 -15.17
C LYS A 217 -18.30 -11.54 -15.97
N TYR A 218 -18.69 -11.59 -17.23
CA TYR A 218 -18.35 -12.71 -18.11
C TYR A 218 -16.84 -12.88 -18.32
N ARG A 219 -16.08 -11.78 -18.37
CA ARG A 219 -14.61 -11.82 -18.48
C ARG A 219 -13.95 -12.41 -17.22
N GLN A 220 -14.45 -12.06 -16.04
CA GLN A 220 -13.90 -12.55 -14.77
C GLN A 220 -14.10 -14.06 -14.56
N ASP A 221 -15.21 -14.60 -15.06
CA ASP A 221 -15.54 -16.02 -14.93
C ASP A 221 -14.73 -16.94 -15.85
N ASP A 222 -13.98 -16.39 -16.83
CA ASP A 222 -13.41 -17.17 -17.92
C ASP A 222 -11.99 -16.76 -18.34
N VAL A 223 -11.01 -17.49 -17.80
CA VAL A 223 -9.56 -17.22 -17.90
C VAL A 223 -8.90 -17.65 -19.22
N ARG A 224 -9.61 -18.15 -20.24
CA ARG A 224 -9.00 -18.73 -21.44
C ARG A 224 -8.92 -17.75 -22.63
N GLU A 225 -7.78 -17.74 -23.33
CA GLU A 225 -7.46 -16.88 -24.49
C GLU A 225 -8.51 -16.89 -25.64
N VAL A 226 -9.19 -18.01 -25.84
CA VAL A 226 -10.22 -18.16 -26.91
C VAL A 226 -11.39 -17.17 -26.75
N LYS A 227 -11.50 -16.49 -25.61
CA LYS A 227 -12.60 -15.60 -25.30
C LYS A 227 -12.24 -14.11 -25.34
N LYS A 228 -10.95 -13.75 -25.50
CA LYS A 228 -10.53 -12.36 -25.70
C LYS A 228 -11.23 -11.75 -26.92
N SER A 229 -11.30 -12.48 -28.03
CA SER A 229 -12.00 -12.03 -29.25
C SER A 229 -13.52 -11.89 -29.07
N LYS A 230 -14.14 -12.81 -28.32
CA LYS A 230 -15.60 -12.73 -28.04
C LYS A 230 -15.95 -11.55 -27.16
N TYR A 231 -15.11 -11.27 -26.17
CA TYR A 231 -15.28 -10.12 -25.30
C TYR A 231 -15.14 -8.81 -26.09
N LEU A 232 -14.10 -8.69 -26.91
CA LEU A 232 -13.89 -7.50 -27.75
C LEU A 232 -15.05 -7.29 -28.73
N ASN A 233 -15.52 -8.35 -29.39
CA ASN A 233 -16.69 -8.28 -30.28
C ASN A 233 -17.97 -7.84 -29.55
N ALA A 234 -18.12 -8.24 -28.28
CA ALA A 234 -19.24 -7.76 -27.46
C ALA A 234 -19.12 -6.26 -27.12
N ILE A 235 -17.93 -5.79 -26.77
CA ILE A 235 -17.66 -4.36 -26.56
C ILE A 235 -17.95 -3.57 -27.85
N ASP A 236 -17.49 -4.03 -29.01
CA ASP A 236 -17.74 -3.38 -30.30
C ASP A 236 -19.23 -3.31 -30.64
N SER A 237 -19.95 -4.40 -30.35
CA SER A 237 -21.40 -4.42 -30.53
C SER A 237 -22.11 -3.41 -29.64
N LEU A 238 -21.69 -3.26 -28.39
CA LEU A 238 -22.23 -2.25 -27.49
C LEU A 238 -21.86 -0.83 -27.96
N ILE A 239 -20.62 -0.61 -28.38
CA ILE A 239 -20.20 0.70 -28.95
C ILE A 239 -21.11 1.07 -30.12
N HIS A 240 -21.40 0.13 -31.02
CA HIS A 240 -22.29 0.36 -32.15
C HIS A 240 -23.72 0.75 -31.71
N VAL A 241 -24.27 0.07 -30.69
CA VAL A 241 -25.62 0.34 -30.17
C VAL A 241 -25.72 1.69 -29.46
N TYR A 242 -24.66 2.07 -28.71
CA TYR A 242 -24.66 3.24 -27.82
C TYR A 242 -23.79 4.40 -28.30
N GLN A 243 -23.34 4.38 -29.56
CA GLN A 243 -22.37 5.34 -30.10
C GLN A 243 -22.79 6.82 -30.03
N ASP A 244 -24.06 7.10 -29.84
CA ASP A 244 -24.65 8.44 -29.83
C ASP A 244 -24.78 9.06 -28.43
N ILE A 245 -24.38 8.33 -27.37
CA ILE A 245 -24.43 8.81 -26.00
C ILE A 245 -23.05 8.90 -25.35
N PRO A 246 -22.83 9.80 -24.36
CA PRO A 246 -21.53 10.00 -23.70
C PRO A 246 -21.00 8.75 -22.98
N GLU A 247 -21.87 7.93 -22.38
CA GLU A 247 -21.53 6.72 -21.63
C GLU A 247 -20.82 5.66 -22.49
N ALA A 248 -20.99 5.69 -23.80
CA ALA A 248 -20.22 4.86 -24.73
C ALA A 248 -18.71 5.11 -24.66
N GLY A 249 -18.31 6.25 -24.10
CA GLY A 249 -16.91 6.53 -23.77
C GLY A 249 -16.28 5.52 -22.84
N GLU A 250 -17.06 4.88 -21.94
CA GLU A 250 -16.57 3.79 -21.08
C GLU A 250 -16.14 2.58 -21.90
N LEU A 251 -17.00 2.20 -22.85
CA LEU A 251 -16.72 1.09 -23.78
C LEU A 251 -15.52 1.38 -24.66
N ALA A 252 -15.37 2.64 -25.11
CA ALA A 252 -14.23 3.07 -25.91
C ALA A 252 -12.91 3.03 -25.15
N VAL A 253 -12.91 3.36 -23.86
CA VAL A 253 -11.74 3.23 -22.99
C VAL A 253 -11.36 1.74 -22.85
N GLU A 254 -12.35 0.86 -22.66
CA GLU A 254 -12.08 -0.57 -22.52
C GLU A 254 -11.58 -1.18 -23.84
N HIS A 255 -12.16 -0.81 -24.99
CA HIS A 255 -11.65 -1.22 -26.30
C HIS A 255 -10.17 -0.82 -26.48
N TYR A 256 -9.84 0.43 -26.14
CA TYR A 256 -8.46 0.91 -26.23
C TYR A 256 -7.49 0.11 -25.34
N ARG A 257 -7.88 -0.32 -24.15
CA ARG A 257 -7.04 -1.18 -23.29
C ARG A 257 -6.61 -2.46 -24.02
N PHE A 258 -7.49 -3.06 -24.79
CA PHE A 258 -7.14 -4.21 -25.63
C PHE A 258 -6.16 -3.85 -26.74
N MET A 259 -6.38 -2.70 -27.39
CA MET A 259 -5.42 -2.20 -28.39
C MET A 259 -4.05 -1.90 -27.77
N GLU A 260 -4.01 -1.37 -26.56
CA GLU A 260 -2.76 -1.03 -25.86
C GLU A 260 -1.93 -2.28 -25.56
N GLU A 261 -2.58 -3.37 -25.11
CA GLU A 261 -1.93 -4.67 -24.84
C GLU A 261 -1.51 -5.42 -26.11
N ALA A 262 -2.13 -5.15 -27.24
CA ALA A 262 -1.86 -5.82 -28.49
C ALA A 262 -0.53 -5.34 -29.10
N THR A 263 0.37 -6.29 -29.37
CA THR A 263 1.70 -6.02 -29.95
C THR A 263 1.68 -5.89 -31.48
N ASP A 264 0.64 -6.38 -32.12
CA ASP A 264 0.44 -6.37 -33.58
C ASP A 264 -0.27 -5.09 -34.07
N ILE A 265 -0.83 -4.27 -33.17
CA ILE A 265 -1.46 -2.99 -33.52
C ILE A 265 -0.42 -1.88 -33.49
N LYS A 266 -0.25 -1.18 -34.61
CA LYS A 266 0.71 -0.09 -34.74
C LYS A 266 0.33 1.11 -33.87
N PRO A 267 1.29 1.84 -33.32
CA PRO A 267 1.04 3.08 -32.54
C PRO A 267 0.20 4.12 -33.27
N ALA A 268 0.38 4.28 -34.57
CA ALA A 268 -0.43 5.16 -35.40
C ALA A 268 -1.91 4.77 -35.41
N ASP A 269 -2.23 3.47 -35.49
CA ASP A 269 -3.61 2.98 -35.46
C ASP A 269 -4.23 3.17 -34.07
N LYS A 270 -3.43 2.96 -33.00
CA LYS A 270 -3.83 3.27 -31.61
C LYS A 270 -4.19 4.75 -31.46
N LEU A 271 -3.37 5.64 -32.01
CA LEU A 271 -3.60 7.09 -31.97
C LEU A 271 -4.85 7.49 -32.79
N ASN A 272 -5.04 6.90 -33.96
CA ASN A 272 -6.23 7.13 -34.77
C ASN A 272 -7.51 6.76 -34.00
N TYR A 273 -7.51 5.62 -33.33
CA TYR A 273 -8.63 5.21 -32.49
C TYR A 273 -8.86 6.16 -31.31
N ILE A 274 -7.79 6.56 -30.62
CA ILE A 274 -7.88 7.55 -29.51
C ILE A 274 -8.52 8.85 -30.00
N ASN A 275 -8.05 9.39 -31.13
CA ASN A 275 -8.57 10.64 -31.71
C ASN A 275 -10.04 10.51 -32.07
N TYR A 276 -10.45 9.38 -32.68
CA TYR A 276 -11.83 9.08 -32.95
C TYR A 276 -12.67 9.07 -31.67
N ALA A 277 -12.26 8.32 -30.65
CA ALA A 277 -13.00 8.19 -29.40
C ALA A 277 -13.12 9.51 -28.65
N LEU A 278 -12.02 10.28 -28.59
CA LEU A 278 -12.02 11.61 -27.94
C LEU A 278 -12.92 12.62 -28.66
N SER A 279 -12.96 12.59 -30.01
CA SER A 279 -13.83 13.48 -30.78
C SER A 279 -15.30 13.18 -30.54
N ARG A 280 -15.66 11.92 -30.29
CA ARG A 280 -17.05 11.47 -30.17
C ARG A 280 -17.57 11.48 -28.73
N TRP A 281 -16.76 11.02 -27.78
CA TRP A 281 -17.16 10.84 -26.36
C TRP A 281 -16.28 11.61 -25.39
N GLY A 282 -15.54 12.61 -25.83
CA GLY A 282 -14.57 13.35 -25.03
C GLY A 282 -15.14 14.02 -23.77
N GLY A 283 -16.47 14.22 -23.69
CA GLY A 283 -17.16 14.72 -22.49
C GLY A 283 -17.32 13.70 -21.36
N TRP A 284 -17.11 12.41 -21.62
CA TRP A 284 -17.24 11.39 -20.60
C TRP A 284 -16.15 11.50 -19.53
N SER A 285 -16.48 11.24 -18.28
CA SER A 285 -15.61 11.51 -17.12
C SER A 285 -14.27 10.74 -17.17
N ARG A 286 -14.26 9.52 -17.70
CA ARG A 286 -13.06 8.65 -17.74
C ARG A 286 -12.21 8.79 -19.02
N MET A 287 -12.56 9.66 -19.95
CA MET A 287 -11.78 9.89 -21.18
C MET A 287 -10.37 10.45 -20.94
N ASN A 288 -10.04 10.86 -19.72
CA ASN A 288 -8.65 11.21 -19.36
C ASN A 288 -7.65 10.04 -19.55
N VAL A 289 -8.11 8.80 -19.49
CA VAL A 289 -7.28 7.63 -19.83
C VAL A 289 -6.77 7.75 -21.28
N LEU A 290 -7.66 8.04 -22.22
CA LEU A 290 -7.30 8.22 -23.62
C LEU A 290 -6.48 9.49 -23.86
N ARG A 291 -6.77 10.60 -23.17
CA ARG A 291 -5.94 11.83 -23.27
C ARG A 291 -4.51 11.58 -22.81
N ASN A 292 -4.33 10.85 -21.73
CA ASN A 292 -3.00 10.48 -21.25
C ASN A 292 -2.29 9.53 -22.23
N ALA A 293 -3.02 8.58 -22.82
CA ALA A 293 -2.47 7.70 -23.85
C ALA A 293 -2.09 8.47 -25.13
N GLN A 294 -2.94 9.41 -25.58
CA GLN A 294 -2.63 10.31 -26.68
C GLN A 294 -1.33 11.07 -26.42
N LYS A 295 -1.23 11.68 -25.24
CA LYS A 295 -0.04 12.41 -24.82
C LYS A 295 1.21 11.53 -24.86
N ARG A 296 1.15 10.34 -24.26
CA ARG A 296 2.26 9.38 -24.29
C ARG A 296 2.71 9.02 -25.71
N LEU A 297 1.79 8.85 -26.67
CA LEU A 297 2.12 8.52 -28.06
C LEU A 297 2.69 9.71 -28.82
N THR A 298 2.15 10.91 -28.61
CA THR A 298 2.49 12.10 -29.39
C THR A 298 3.65 12.92 -28.83
N GLU A 299 3.93 12.83 -27.53
CA GLU A 299 5.05 13.55 -26.93
C GLU A 299 6.39 13.07 -27.49
N PRO A 300 7.22 13.96 -28.00
CA PRO A 300 8.58 13.64 -28.37
C PRO A 300 9.39 13.32 -27.12
N MET A 301 10.14 12.23 -27.16
CA MET A 301 10.98 11.82 -26.04
C MET A 301 12.24 11.12 -26.52
N PHE A 302 13.27 11.19 -25.72
CA PHE A 302 14.37 10.24 -25.73
C PHE A 302 14.65 9.77 -24.30
N ASP A 303 15.20 8.58 -24.20
CA ASP A 303 15.75 8.03 -22.95
C ASP A 303 17.16 7.47 -23.21
N ILE A 304 17.99 7.48 -22.17
CA ILE A 304 19.33 6.96 -22.19
C ILE A 304 19.38 5.81 -21.22
N GLU A 305 19.57 4.62 -21.74
CA GLU A 305 19.77 3.43 -20.91
C GLU A 305 21.07 3.58 -20.11
N ASP A 306 21.17 2.87 -19.00
CA ASP A 306 22.22 3.04 -17.97
C ASP A 306 23.66 3.14 -18.51
N LEU A 307 24.25 4.32 -18.36
CA LEU A 307 25.68 4.53 -18.53
C LEU A 307 26.40 4.22 -17.20
N GLN A 308 27.41 3.37 -17.25
CA GLN A 308 28.24 3.11 -16.07
C GLN A 308 28.90 4.40 -15.56
N GLN A 309 28.85 4.63 -14.26
CA GLN A 309 29.43 5.83 -13.65
C GLN A 309 30.97 5.88 -13.78
N VAL A 310 31.60 4.72 -13.86
CA VAL A 310 33.08 4.62 -14.02
C VAL A 310 33.41 3.68 -15.16
N LEU A 311 34.16 4.16 -16.14
CA LEU A 311 34.67 3.42 -17.28
C LEU A 311 36.16 3.13 -17.09
N ARG A 312 36.65 2.08 -17.74
CA ARG A 312 38.11 1.78 -17.78
C ARG A 312 38.79 2.62 -18.87
N PRO A 313 40.02 3.05 -18.68
CA PRO A 313 40.81 3.66 -19.73
C PRO A 313 40.91 2.73 -20.94
N GLY A 314 40.82 3.26 -22.12
CA GLY A 314 40.90 2.46 -23.36
C GLY A 314 39.63 1.68 -23.72
N GLN A 315 38.63 1.63 -22.85
CA GLN A 315 37.37 0.97 -23.12
C GLN A 315 36.47 1.86 -24.00
N LYS A 316 35.93 1.27 -25.08
CA LYS A 316 34.83 1.86 -25.83
C LYS A 316 33.51 1.54 -25.13
N GLN A 317 32.62 2.50 -25.04
CA GLN A 317 31.32 2.33 -24.35
C GLN A 317 30.19 2.60 -25.31
N TRP A 318 29.21 1.68 -25.37
CA TRP A 318 27.96 1.91 -26.02
C TRP A 318 27.02 2.68 -25.12
N VAL A 319 26.44 3.74 -25.64
CA VAL A 319 25.32 4.49 -25.03
C VAL A 319 24.08 4.12 -25.81
N HIS A 320 23.17 3.39 -25.17
CA HIS A 320 21.91 3.00 -25.78
C HIS A 320 20.89 4.11 -25.61
N LEU A 321 20.19 4.42 -26.70
CA LEU A 321 19.17 5.47 -26.79
C LEU A 321 17.86 4.85 -27.23
N SER A 322 16.76 5.25 -26.60
CA SER A 322 15.44 5.02 -27.12
C SER A 322 14.81 6.38 -27.47
N VAL A 323 14.23 6.50 -28.65
CA VAL A 323 13.79 7.77 -29.22
C VAL A 323 12.39 7.60 -29.82
N ARG A 324 11.51 8.58 -29.59
CA ARG A 324 10.19 8.63 -30.21
C ARG A 324 9.83 10.06 -30.59
N ASN A 325 9.25 10.23 -31.79
CA ASN A 325 8.78 11.52 -32.34
C ASN A 325 9.87 12.61 -32.40
N LEU A 326 11.13 12.20 -32.59
CA LEU A 326 12.25 13.11 -32.78
C LEU A 326 12.98 12.75 -34.07
N GLN A 327 13.46 13.75 -34.78
CA GLN A 327 14.23 13.55 -36.01
C GLN A 327 15.74 13.56 -35.75
N ASN A 328 16.18 14.32 -34.76
CA ASN A 328 17.60 14.42 -34.44
C ASN A 328 17.82 14.41 -32.92
N VAL A 329 18.82 13.65 -32.51
CA VAL A 329 19.37 13.68 -31.16
C VAL A 329 20.88 13.99 -31.23
N LYS A 330 21.29 14.95 -30.44
CA LYS A 330 22.67 15.41 -30.36
C LYS A 330 23.23 15.02 -29.00
N VAL A 331 24.38 14.31 -29.01
CA VAL A 331 25.13 13.95 -27.82
C VAL A 331 26.42 14.74 -27.81
N LYS A 332 26.60 15.60 -26.81
CA LYS A 332 27.80 16.37 -26.56
C LYS A 332 28.57 15.77 -25.40
N LEU A 333 29.85 15.49 -25.61
CA LEU A 333 30.74 14.98 -24.59
C LEU A 333 31.81 16.03 -24.28
N SER A 334 31.91 16.44 -23.03
CA SER A 334 32.88 17.43 -22.56
C SER A 334 33.73 16.83 -21.44
N ARG A 335 35.04 17.07 -21.46
CA ARG A 335 35.93 16.76 -20.34
C ARG A 335 35.81 17.85 -19.28
N LEU A 336 35.81 17.47 -18.01
CA LEU A 336 35.72 18.39 -16.89
C LEU A 336 37.02 18.42 -16.09
N ASP A 337 37.38 19.62 -15.64
CA ASP A 337 38.47 19.84 -14.67
C ASP A 337 37.90 19.78 -13.23
N ILE A 338 37.53 18.57 -12.84
CA ILE A 338 37.04 18.23 -11.49
C ILE A 338 37.63 16.87 -11.09
N THR A 339 37.53 16.54 -9.82
CA THR A 339 37.89 15.23 -9.27
C THR A 339 36.62 14.49 -8.76
N ALA A 340 36.76 13.20 -8.49
CA ALA A 340 35.62 12.38 -8.05
C ALA A 340 35.46 12.33 -6.52
N ASP A 341 36.10 13.22 -5.79
CA ASP A 341 36.03 13.31 -4.32
C ASP A 341 34.73 13.96 -3.79
N ASN A 342 33.95 14.57 -4.67
CA ASN A 342 32.64 15.14 -4.38
C ASN A 342 31.53 14.52 -5.23
N GLU A 343 30.33 14.50 -4.71
CA GLU A 343 29.13 14.19 -5.47
C GLU A 343 28.56 15.44 -6.13
N TYR A 344 28.25 15.31 -7.41
CA TYR A 344 27.67 16.39 -8.20
C TYR A 344 26.33 15.95 -8.77
N ASP A 345 25.25 16.58 -8.32
CA ASP A 345 23.93 16.39 -8.95
C ASP A 345 23.85 17.20 -10.24
N VAL A 346 24.04 16.53 -11.37
CA VAL A 346 24.00 17.15 -12.70
C VAL A 346 22.59 17.58 -13.14
N GLN A 347 21.55 17.16 -12.41
CA GLN A 347 20.18 17.58 -12.66
C GLN A 347 19.86 18.91 -11.94
N ASP A 348 20.63 19.26 -10.89
CA ASP A 348 20.52 20.58 -10.27
C ASP A 348 21.11 21.65 -11.16
N ASP A 349 20.31 22.65 -11.54
CA ASP A 349 20.73 23.69 -12.47
C ASP A 349 21.92 24.53 -11.98
N LYS A 350 22.09 24.72 -10.68
CA LYS A 350 23.24 25.45 -10.11
C LYS A 350 24.52 24.65 -10.26
N THR A 351 24.47 23.38 -9.89
CA THR A 351 25.59 22.43 -10.04
C THR A 351 25.95 22.28 -11.51
N TYR A 352 24.98 22.14 -12.38
CA TYR A 352 25.22 22.04 -13.81
C TYR A 352 25.90 23.32 -14.39
N LYS A 353 25.39 24.51 -14.05
CA LYS A 353 26.01 25.78 -14.49
C LYS A 353 27.46 25.89 -14.00
N TRP A 354 27.70 25.47 -12.77
CA TRP A 354 29.07 25.45 -12.22
C TRP A 354 29.95 24.42 -12.97
N LEU A 355 29.49 23.21 -13.25
CA LEU A 355 30.21 22.21 -14.03
C LEU A 355 30.56 22.71 -15.42
N LYS A 356 29.70 23.48 -16.07
CA LYS A 356 29.98 24.10 -17.36
C LYS A 356 31.16 25.06 -17.31
N THR A 357 31.43 25.73 -16.19
CA THR A 357 32.65 26.56 -16.04
C THR A 357 33.93 25.75 -15.89
N LYS A 358 33.81 24.43 -15.68
CA LYS A 358 34.91 23.47 -15.51
C LYS A 358 35.18 22.65 -16.78
N THR A 359 34.52 22.94 -17.90
CA THR A 359 34.77 22.29 -19.19
C THR A 359 36.12 22.69 -19.76
N SER A 360 36.87 21.68 -20.20
CA SER A 360 38.14 21.88 -20.93
C SER A 360 37.85 21.99 -22.43
N GLU A 361 38.27 23.08 -23.08
CA GLU A 361 38.04 23.36 -24.51
C GLU A 361 38.70 22.33 -25.46
N LEU A 362 39.69 21.57 -24.98
CA LEU A 362 40.50 20.66 -25.82
C LEU A 362 39.82 19.31 -26.15
N HIS A 363 38.66 18.96 -25.59
CA HIS A 363 38.07 17.63 -25.74
C HIS A 363 36.53 17.63 -25.81
N GLU A 364 35.93 18.61 -26.50
CA GLU A 364 34.54 18.56 -26.85
C GLU A 364 34.33 17.68 -28.10
N LYS A 365 33.50 16.64 -27.97
CA LYS A 365 33.05 15.82 -29.11
C LYS A 365 31.54 15.86 -29.19
N GLU A 366 31.04 16.03 -30.39
CA GLU A 366 29.64 16.05 -30.68
C GLU A 366 29.26 14.90 -31.62
N TYR A 367 28.21 14.19 -31.29
CA TYR A 367 27.65 13.10 -32.09
C TYR A 367 26.22 13.45 -32.42
N CYS A 368 25.86 13.44 -33.70
CA CYS A 368 24.49 13.62 -34.13
C CYS A 368 23.94 12.29 -34.64
N ARG A 369 22.72 11.94 -34.20
CA ARG A 369 21.97 10.81 -34.71
C ARG A 369 20.70 11.31 -35.37
N GLN A 370 20.44 10.78 -36.56
CA GLN A 370 19.27 11.12 -37.37
C GLN A 370 18.31 9.92 -37.40
N PHE A 371 17.04 10.18 -37.18
CA PHE A 371 15.97 9.16 -37.08
C PHE A 371 14.92 9.39 -38.16
N TYR A 372 15.35 9.55 -39.42
CA TYR A 372 14.45 9.71 -40.56
C TYR A 372 13.89 8.38 -41.04
N GLY A 373 12.63 8.38 -41.49
CA GLY A 373 12.02 7.22 -42.14
C GLY A 373 11.53 6.14 -41.18
N HIS A 374 11.55 6.39 -39.88
CA HIS A 374 10.91 5.52 -38.91
C HIS A 374 9.40 5.73 -38.87
N PRO A 375 8.62 4.69 -38.53
CA PRO A 375 7.18 4.83 -38.39
C PRO A 375 6.81 5.86 -37.31
N ASP A 376 5.77 6.63 -37.56
CA ASP A 376 5.28 7.63 -36.62
C ASP A 376 4.86 6.99 -35.30
N TYR A 377 5.20 7.64 -34.19
CA TYR A 377 4.85 7.26 -32.81
C TYR A 377 5.50 5.96 -32.29
N GLU A 378 6.32 5.28 -33.09
CA GLU A 378 7.07 4.12 -32.65
C GLU A 378 8.33 4.55 -31.87
N GLU A 379 8.67 3.74 -30.89
CA GLU A 379 9.93 3.88 -30.14
C GLU A 379 11.04 3.18 -30.93
N VAL A 380 12.07 3.94 -31.26
CA VAL A 380 13.24 3.46 -32.00
C VAL A 380 14.41 3.34 -31.06
N LYS A 381 15.06 2.17 -31.02
CA LYS A 381 16.28 1.93 -30.25
C LYS A 381 17.49 2.08 -31.17
N ASP A 382 18.47 2.85 -30.70
CA ASP A 382 19.76 3.03 -31.37
C ASP A 382 20.86 3.08 -30.31
N SER A 383 22.12 3.16 -30.76
CA SER A 383 23.26 3.27 -29.87
C SER A 383 24.36 4.13 -30.47
N ILE A 384 25.05 4.85 -29.60
CA ILE A 384 26.23 5.64 -29.94
C ILE A 384 27.45 5.01 -29.30
N LEU A 385 28.46 4.75 -30.10
CA LEU A 385 29.74 4.27 -29.60
C LEU A 385 30.62 5.44 -29.16
N LEU A 386 30.80 5.59 -27.86
CA LEU A 386 31.79 6.53 -27.32
C LEU A 386 33.19 5.95 -27.55
N PRO A 387 34.17 6.79 -27.97
CA PRO A 387 35.53 6.36 -28.14
C PRO A 387 36.15 5.98 -26.79
N ALA A 388 37.30 5.31 -26.85
CA ALA A 388 38.16 5.16 -25.69
C ALA A 388 38.57 6.53 -25.16
N LEU A 389 38.33 6.79 -23.89
CA LEU A 389 38.60 8.07 -23.25
C LEU A 389 39.83 7.93 -22.30
N PRO A 390 40.66 8.96 -22.18
CA PRO A 390 41.70 8.99 -21.15
C PRO A 390 41.09 9.18 -19.75
N ILE A 391 41.89 8.88 -18.74
CA ILE A 391 41.55 9.10 -17.33
C ILE A 391 41.06 10.54 -17.11
N GLY A 392 39.90 10.72 -16.46
CA GLY A 392 39.29 12.03 -16.23
C GLY A 392 37.82 11.99 -15.87
N ALA A 393 37.24 13.17 -15.69
CA ALA A 393 35.81 13.36 -15.49
C ALA A 393 35.16 13.86 -16.79
N TYR A 394 33.95 13.37 -17.09
CA TYR A 394 33.24 13.66 -18.33
C TYR A 394 31.78 13.99 -18.09
N LEU A 395 31.31 15.05 -18.74
CA LEU A 395 29.88 15.40 -18.81
C LEU A 395 29.35 15.01 -20.19
N MET A 396 28.35 14.17 -20.21
CA MET A 396 27.56 13.87 -21.40
C MET A 396 26.23 14.63 -21.32
N GLU A 397 25.95 15.38 -22.37
CA GLU A 397 24.72 16.14 -22.55
C GLU A 397 24.01 15.60 -23.79
N VAL A 398 22.75 15.22 -23.63
CA VAL A 398 21.91 14.77 -24.74
C VAL A 398 20.77 15.76 -24.92
N THR A 399 20.64 16.26 -26.13
CA THR A 399 19.62 17.24 -26.52
C THR A 399 18.91 16.77 -27.78
N ALA A 400 17.65 17.14 -27.91
CA ALA A 400 16.86 16.90 -29.11
C ALA A 400 16.66 18.20 -29.90
N ASP A 401 16.23 18.04 -31.15
CA ASP A 401 15.83 19.15 -32.02
C ASP A 401 14.48 19.76 -31.62
N ASN A 402 13.80 19.20 -30.62
CA ASN A 402 12.56 19.74 -30.08
C ASN A 402 12.81 20.46 -28.74
N PRO A 403 12.53 21.77 -28.63
CA PRO A 403 12.79 22.56 -27.43
C PRO A 403 11.90 22.18 -26.24
N GLY A 404 10.81 21.43 -26.47
CA GLY A 404 9.94 20.90 -25.41
C GLY A 404 10.51 19.69 -24.69
N VAL A 405 11.58 19.08 -25.21
CA VAL A 405 12.20 17.89 -24.61
C VAL A 405 13.34 18.31 -23.68
N THR A 406 13.23 17.90 -22.43
CA THR A 406 14.25 18.22 -21.42
C THR A 406 15.57 17.53 -21.76
N PRO A 407 16.69 18.27 -21.80
CA PRO A 407 18.02 17.67 -22.00
C PRO A 407 18.36 16.66 -20.89
N ALA A 408 18.95 15.52 -21.27
CA ALA A 408 19.50 14.59 -20.32
C ALA A 408 20.99 14.87 -20.09
N ARG A 409 21.43 14.72 -18.86
CA ARG A 409 22.79 14.96 -18.43
C ARG A 409 23.31 13.77 -17.65
N ARG A 410 24.54 13.36 -17.92
CA ARG A 410 25.21 12.27 -17.18
C ARG A 410 26.64 12.69 -16.88
N LEU A 411 27.03 12.59 -15.61
CA LEU A 411 28.42 12.71 -15.17
C LEU A 411 28.98 11.31 -15.00
N PHE A 412 30.12 11.04 -15.64
CA PHE A 412 30.82 9.79 -15.48
C PHE A 412 32.30 10.01 -15.44
N TYR A 413 33.03 9.02 -14.99
CA TYR A 413 34.47 9.09 -14.82
C TYR A 413 35.17 7.99 -15.61
N VAL A 414 36.42 8.23 -15.97
CA VAL A 414 37.33 7.20 -16.48
C VAL A 414 38.47 7.07 -15.50
N SER A 415 38.62 5.88 -14.93
CA SER A 415 39.61 5.57 -13.90
C SER A 415 40.16 4.17 -14.08
N ASP A 416 41.45 4.00 -13.83
CA ASP A 416 42.14 2.69 -13.83
C ASP A 416 42.18 2.08 -12.41
N LEU A 417 41.49 2.64 -11.45
CA LEU A 417 41.48 2.14 -10.09
C LEU A 417 40.27 1.21 -9.85
N ALA A 418 40.58 0.04 -9.29
CA ALA A 418 39.58 -0.88 -8.78
C ALA A 418 40.00 -1.38 -7.40
N VAL A 419 39.05 -1.75 -6.57
CA VAL A 419 39.30 -2.36 -5.25
C VAL A 419 38.56 -3.68 -5.11
N MET A 420 39.27 -4.68 -4.62
CA MET A 420 38.72 -5.93 -4.12
C MET A 420 38.70 -5.85 -2.59
N ILE A 421 37.62 -6.26 -1.98
CA ILE A 421 37.46 -6.23 -0.53
C ILE A 421 37.18 -7.63 -0.05
N GLN A 422 37.98 -8.07 0.92
CA GLN A 422 37.86 -9.37 1.55
C GLN A 422 37.64 -9.19 3.05
N GLN A 423 36.64 -9.82 3.59
CA GLN A 423 36.44 -9.90 5.03
C GLN A 423 37.35 -10.97 5.61
N LEU A 424 38.06 -10.63 6.67
CA LEU A 424 38.93 -11.54 7.39
C LEU A 424 38.29 -12.08 8.65
N PRO A 425 38.71 -13.26 9.16
CA PRO A 425 38.13 -13.87 10.36
C PRO A 425 38.28 -13.03 11.64
N ASP A 426 39.27 -12.12 11.69
CA ASP A 426 39.54 -11.23 12.82
C ASP A 426 38.76 -9.91 12.81
N ASP A 427 37.63 -9.86 12.10
CA ASP A 427 36.77 -8.70 11.97
C ASP A 427 37.45 -7.48 11.31
N ARG A 428 38.44 -7.75 10.45
CA ARG A 428 39.04 -6.76 9.57
C ARG A 428 38.63 -6.96 8.11
N HIS A 429 38.74 -5.89 7.34
CA HIS A 429 38.69 -5.94 5.89
C HIS A 429 40.09 -5.76 5.32
N ARG A 430 40.40 -6.56 4.32
CA ARG A 430 41.53 -6.42 3.43
C ARG A 430 41.05 -5.73 2.17
N TYR A 431 41.64 -4.60 1.85
CA TYR A 431 41.41 -3.83 0.63
C TYR A 431 42.57 -4.05 -0.29
N VAL A 432 42.34 -4.53 -1.50
CA VAL A 432 43.39 -4.74 -2.51
C VAL A 432 43.10 -3.81 -3.68
N VAL A 433 43.88 -2.77 -3.85
CA VAL A 433 43.77 -1.82 -4.96
C VAL A 433 44.57 -2.32 -6.16
N VAL A 434 43.87 -2.43 -7.28
CA VAL A 434 44.48 -2.94 -8.54
C VAL A 434 44.15 -2.01 -9.70
N SER A 435 44.95 -2.08 -10.75
CA SER A 435 44.60 -1.49 -12.04
C SER A 435 43.38 -2.20 -12.61
N ALA A 436 42.33 -1.45 -12.94
CA ALA A 436 41.12 -1.97 -13.55
C ALA A 436 41.37 -2.56 -14.95
N THR A 437 42.44 -2.16 -15.60
CA THR A 437 42.84 -2.62 -16.95
C THR A 437 43.69 -3.86 -16.90
N SER A 438 44.75 -3.90 -16.05
CA SER A 438 45.72 -4.98 -16.03
C SER A 438 45.56 -5.98 -14.88
N GLY A 439 44.81 -5.62 -13.83
CA GLY A 439 44.72 -6.41 -12.61
C GLY A 439 45.95 -6.34 -11.70
N GLN A 440 46.99 -5.59 -12.08
CA GLN A 440 48.21 -5.45 -11.29
C GLN A 440 47.95 -4.62 -10.03
N PRO A 441 48.57 -4.97 -8.88
CA PRO A 441 48.46 -4.21 -7.65
C PRO A 441 49.01 -2.79 -7.80
N ILE A 442 48.38 -1.83 -7.14
CA ILE A 442 48.77 -0.43 -7.15
C ILE A 442 49.22 -0.04 -5.74
N ALA A 443 50.53 0.20 -5.61
CA ALA A 443 51.14 0.71 -4.38
C ALA A 443 50.90 2.22 -4.22
N GLY A 444 50.75 2.67 -2.98
CA GLY A 444 50.58 4.09 -2.65
C GLY A 444 49.23 4.68 -3.02
N ALA A 445 48.25 3.85 -3.38
CA ALA A 445 46.90 4.33 -3.60
C ALA A 445 46.25 4.75 -2.27
N ARG A 446 45.61 5.89 -2.28
CA ARG A 446 44.83 6.41 -1.14
C ARG A 446 43.46 5.79 -1.17
N ILE A 447 43.07 5.23 -0.03
CA ILE A 447 41.77 4.61 0.20
C ILE A 447 41.06 5.42 1.29
N GLU A 448 40.00 6.12 0.96
CA GLU A 448 39.17 6.82 1.94
C GLU A 448 37.89 6.03 2.20
N LEU A 449 37.67 5.68 3.48
CA LEU A 449 36.50 4.99 3.93
C LEU A 449 35.51 6.02 4.50
N TYR A 450 34.32 6.09 3.92
CA TYR A 450 33.26 6.99 4.35
C TYR A 450 32.12 6.19 4.95
N ARG A 451 31.44 6.78 5.90
CA ARG A 451 30.15 6.32 6.40
C ARG A 451 29.07 7.33 6.04
N ASP A 452 27.98 6.87 5.47
CA ASP A 452 26.77 7.68 5.25
C ASP A 452 25.97 7.69 6.54
N ASP A 453 26.29 8.63 7.46
CA ASP A 453 25.82 8.50 8.81
C ASP A 453 24.42 9.04 9.05
N TYR A 454 24.00 10.02 8.33
CA TYR A 454 22.61 10.43 8.42
C TYR A 454 22.21 11.46 7.37
N TYR A 455 20.91 11.45 7.09
CA TYR A 455 20.29 12.47 6.27
C TYR A 455 20.05 13.74 7.11
N ASP A 456 20.72 14.83 6.77
CA ASP A 456 20.49 16.13 7.40
C ASP A 456 19.18 16.74 6.87
N PHE A 457 18.11 16.68 7.66
CA PHE A 457 16.79 17.20 7.31
C PHE A 457 16.78 18.73 7.09
N LYS A 458 17.75 19.48 7.60
CA LYS A 458 17.85 20.93 7.40
C LYS A 458 18.44 21.28 6.05
N THR A 459 19.51 20.58 5.66
CA THR A 459 20.19 20.79 4.38
C THR A 459 19.67 19.91 3.27
N LYS A 460 18.82 18.92 3.57
CA LYS A 460 18.32 17.88 2.66
C LYS A 460 19.44 17.12 1.93
N LYS A 461 20.57 16.89 2.60
CA LYS A 461 21.74 16.19 2.06
C LYS A 461 22.20 15.08 2.99
N HIS A 462 22.74 14.03 2.40
CA HIS A 462 23.49 13.03 3.14
C HIS A 462 24.84 13.61 3.54
N LYS A 463 25.21 13.48 4.81
CA LYS A 463 26.50 13.94 5.30
C LYS A 463 27.45 12.75 5.38
N ARG A 464 28.51 12.79 4.57
CA ARG A 464 29.57 11.79 4.61
C ARG A 464 30.56 12.09 5.73
N VAL A 465 30.87 11.08 6.53
CA VAL A 465 31.89 11.16 7.57
C VAL A 465 33.04 10.23 7.22
N VAL A 466 34.25 10.74 7.18
CA VAL A 466 35.45 9.94 6.92
C VAL A 466 35.74 9.07 8.14
N HIS A 467 35.73 7.74 7.96
CA HIS A 467 36.12 6.77 8.99
C HIS A 467 37.62 6.59 9.08
N ALA A 468 38.23 6.44 7.91
CA ALA A 468 39.69 6.20 7.83
C ALA A 468 40.24 6.67 6.50
N ARG A 469 41.53 6.98 6.49
CA ARG A 469 42.36 7.18 5.32
C ARG A 469 43.50 6.20 5.39
N LEU A 470 43.57 5.32 4.39
CA LEU A 470 44.58 4.27 4.30
C LEU A 470 45.42 4.52 3.05
N THR A 471 46.57 3.90 3.01
CA THR A 471 47.46 3.88 1.83
C THR A 471 47.81 2.43 1.56
N SER A 472 47.70 1.99 0.31
CA SER A 472 48.05 0.63 -0.08
C SER A 472 49.58 0.44 -0.05
N ASP A 473 50.01 -0.75 0.38
CA ASP A 473 51.44 -1.20 0.38
C ASP A 473 51.91 -1.61 -1.01
N ALA A 474 53.08 -2.28 -1.08
CA ALA A 474 53.70 -2.72 -2.34
C ALA A 474 52.83 -3.77 -3.08
N GLU A 475 52.09 -4.56 -2.37
CA GLU A 475 51.15 -5.57 -2.85
C GLU A 475 49.77 -4.99 -3.16
N GLY A 476 49.60 -3.66 -3.05
CA GLY A 476 48.32 -2.96 -3.25
C GLY A 476 47.37 -3.11 -2.08
N GLU A 477 47.82 -3.58 -0.94
CA GLU A 477 46.95 -3.96 0.19
C GLU A 477 46.86 -2.89 1.26
N ALA A 478 45.68 -2.80 1.90
CA ALA A 478 45.46 -2.06 3.13
C ALA A 478 44.45 -2.79 4.00
N TYR A 479 44.57 -2.59 5.29
CA TYR A 479 43.75 -3.29 6.27
C TYR A 479 43.05 -2.30 7.22
N PHE A 480 41.77 -2.54 7.48
CA PHE A 480 41.03 -1.77 8.46
C PHE A 480 39.97 -2.63 9.14
N LYS A 481 39.51 -2.21 10.30
CA LYS A 481 38.38 -2.86 10.96
C LYS A 481 37.15 -2.86 10.08
N ASN A 482 36.26 -3.82 10.27
CA ASN A 482 35.00 -3.91 9.56
C ASN A 482 34.14 -2.65 9.79
N VAL A 483 33.86 -1.90 8.73
CA VAL A 483 33.00 -0.71 8.73
C VAL A 483 32.09 -0.77 7.52
N ASP A 484 30.82 -0.39 7.72
CA ASP A 484 29.87 -0.19 6.62
C ASP A 484 30.14 1.20 6.01
N GLY A 485 29.94 1.33 4.70
CA GLY A 485 30.07 2.61 4.04
C GLY A 485 30.54 2.53 2.60
N SER A 486 31.06 3.62 2.11
CA SER A 486 31.59 3.74 0.75
C SER A 486 33.13 3.90 0.72
N VAL A 487 33.74 3.48 -0.36
CA VAL A 487 35.20 3.54 -0.58
C VAL A 487 35.50 4.46 -1.76
N LEU A 488 36.31 5.51 -1.51
CA LEU A 488 36.88 6.39 -2.53
C LEU A 488 38.34 6.01 -2.75
N LEU A 489 38.73 5.86 -4.01
CA LEU A 489 40.12 5.58 -4.38
C LEU A 489 40.75 6.76 -5.11
N SER A 490 42.02 7.02 -4.85
CA SER A 490 42.79 8.00 -5.59
C SER A 490 44.29 7.68 -5.58
N THR A 491 44.99 8.13 -6.63
CA THR A 491 46.44 8.23 -6.67
C THR A 491 46.86 9.66 -7.01
N THR A 492 48.14 9.92 -7.17
CA THR A 492 48.64 11.22 -7.62
C THR A 492 48.18 11.56 -9.04
N THR A 493 47.96 10.57 -9.89
CA THR A 493 47.65 10.70 -11.32
C THR A 493 46.18 10.36 -11.64
N ASP A 494 45.50 9.58 -10.81
CA ASP A 494 44.11 9.18 -10.99
C ASP A 494 43.29 9.55 -9.75
N LYS A 495 42.43 10.57 -9.90
CA LYS A 495 41.52 11.09 -8.88
C LYS A 495 40.05 10.96 -9.32
N TYR A 496 39.76 9.97 -10.17
CA TYR A 496 38.50 9.86 -10.91
C TYR A 496 37.76 8.57 -10.60
N CYS A 497 38.12 7.86 -9.53
CA CYS A 497 37.36 6.73 -9.01
C CYS A 497 36.43 7.21 -7.86
N PRO A 498 35.16 7.51 -8.13
CA PRO A 498 34.22 8.02 -7.12
C PRO A 498 34.00 7.00 -6.02
N ALA A 499 33.51 7.50 -4.89
CA ALA A 499 33.08 6.65 -3.81
C ALA A 499 31.96 5.70 -4.29
N ARG A 500 32.16 4.42 -4.05
CA ARG A 500 31.16 3.38 -4.32
C ARG A 500 30.63 2.85 -3.01
N ASP A 501 29.32 2.73 -2.94
CA ASP A 501 28.68 2.03 -1.85
C ASP A 501 29.09 0.56 -1.93
N ILE A 502 29.96 0.19 -1.04
CA ILE A 502 30.27 -1.20 -0.82
C ILE A 502 29.41 -1.60 0.37
N TYR A 503 28.32 -2.27 0.10
CA TYR A 503 27.59 -2.99 1.13
C TYR A 503 28.50 -4.12 1.60
N LEU A 504 29.37 -3.78 2.52
CA LEU A 504 30.07 -4.74 3.31
C LEU A 504 29.00 -5.32 4.22
N SER A 505 28.31 -6.36 3.72
CA SER A 505 27.46 -7.14 4.56
C SER A 505 28.28 -7.48 5.80
N ARG A 506 28.00 -6.83 6.93
CA ARG A 506 28.36 -7.39 8.21
C ARG A 506 27.69 -8.76 8.20
N THR A 507 28.38 -9.78 7.73
CA THR A 507 28.13 -11.12 8.21
C THR A 507 28.44 -11.00 9.68
N ARG A 508 27.42 -10.67 10.47
CA ARG A 508 27.52 -10.75 11.91
C ARG A 508 27.77 -12.22 12.21
N TYR A 509 29.03 -12.60 12.19
CA TYR A 509 29.43 -13.62 13.14
C TYR A 509 29.07 -13.00 14.49
N TYR A 510 27.98 -13.48 15.06
CA TYR A 510 27.53 -13.11 16.39
C TYR A 510 28.55 -13.64 17.42
N GLU A 511 29.76 -13.14 17.40
CA GLU A 511 30.48 -13.00 18.63
C GLU A 511 29.82 -11.80 19.32
N GLN A 512 29.00 -12.09 20.32
CA GLN A 512 28.47 -11.06 21.21
C GLN A 512 29.67 -10.29 21.78
N LYS A 513 30.04 -9.16 21.15
CA LYS A 513 31.19 -8.36 21.58
C LYS A 513 30.90 -7.56 22.88
N ASN A 514 29.66 -7.51 23.30
CA ASN A 514 29.23 -6.80 24.51
C ASN A 514 28.33 -7.70 25.36
N ASN A 515 28.36 -7.49 26.67
CA ASN A 515 27.38 -8.08 27.57
C ASN A 515 25.97 -7.71 27.08
N LYS A 516 25.11 -8.70 26.90
CA LYS A 516 23.73 -8.50 26.44
C LYS A 516 22.80 -8.64 27.62
N THR A 517 22.03 -7.60 27.95
CA THR A 517 20.89 -7.75 28.85
C THR A 517 19.84 -8.65 28.20
N ILE A 518 19.51 -9.73 28.85
CA ILE A 518 18.42 -10.63 28.50
C ILE A 518 17.24 -10.24 29.37
N VAL A 519 16.10 -10.07 28.75
CA VAL A 519 14.84 -9.76 29.43
C VAL A 519 13.88 -10.90 29.18
N ASN A 520 13.34 -11.48 30.24
CA ASN A 520 12.25 -12.44 30.13
C ASN A 520 11.01 -11.86 30.80
N LEU A 521 9.94 -11.73 30.05
CA LEU A 521 8.67 -11.18 30.51
C LEU A 521 7.63 -12.27 30.68
N TYR A 522 6.87 -12.19 31.76
CA TYR A 522 5.82 -13.11 32.12
C TYR A 522 4.57 -12.38 32.58
N THR A 523 3.41 -12.98 32.35
CA THR A 523 2.14 -12.56 32.96
C THR A 523 1.55 -13.70 33.76
N ASP A 524 0.72 -13.40 34.76
CA ASP A 524 0.09 -14.41 35.62
C ASP A 524 -0.91 -15.30 34.86
N ARG A 525 -1.40 -14.87 33.70
CA ARG A 525 -2.35 -15.58 32.84
C ARG A 525 -2.07 -15.32 31.38
N ALA A 526 -2.51 -16.24 30.52
CA ALA A 526 -2.49 -16.11 29.07
C ALA A 526 -3.77 -15.42 28.52
N ILE A 527 -4.86 -15.38 29.30
CA ILE A 527 -6.15 -14.82 28.90
C ILE A 527 -6.76 -14.01 30.04
N TYR A 528 -7.25 -12.82 29.71
CA TYR A 528 -7.90 -11.89 30.63
C TYR A 528 -9.22 -11.38 30.05
N ARG A 529 -10.09 -10.83 30.92
CA ARG A 529 -11.25 -10.03 30.50
C ARG A 529 -10.91 -8.54 30.56
N PRO A 530 -11.59 -7.71 29.76
CA PRO A 530 -11.56 -6.26 29.96
C PRO A 530 -11.84 -5.87 31.41
N GLY A 531 -11.07 -4.93 31.94
CA GLY A 531 -11.18 -4.48 33.34
C GLY A 531 -10.44 -5.33 34.38
N GLN A 532 -9.87 -6.49 34.01
CA GLN A 532 -9.02 -7.26 34.93
C GLN A 532 -7.60 -6.67 35.03
N THR A 533 -6.93 -7.01 36.12
CA THR A 533 -5.53 -6.65 36.34
C THR A 533 -4.63 -7.72 35.76
N VAL A 534 -3.65 -7.31 34.96
CA VAL A 534 -2.52 -8.11 34.47
C VAL A 534 -1.37 -7.93 35.44
N HIS A 535 -0.94 -9.00 36.10
CA HIS A 535 0.27 -9.01 36.89
C HIS A 535 1.42 -9.44 36.00
N ALA A 536 2.33 -8.49 35.71
CA ALA A 536 3.46 -8.71 34.82
C ALA A 536 4.78 -8.67 35.59
N ALA A 537 5.71 -9.55 35.27
CA ALA A 537 7.04 -9.57 35.81
C ALA A 537 8.10 -9.65 34.71
N ALA A 538 9.18 -8.90 34.85
CA ALA A 538 10.36 -8.95 34.00
C ALA A 538 11.55 -9.44 34.82
N ILE A 539 12.30 -10.42 34.31
CA ILE A 539 13.56 -10.88 34.89
C ILE A 539 14.69 -10.43 33.97
N LEU A 540 15.61 -9.65 34.50
CA LEU A 540 16.76 -9.11 33.81
C LEU A 540 18.03 -9.84 34.21
N ALA A 541 18.75 -10.32 33.21
CA ALA A 541 20.06 -10.92 33.39
C ALA A 541 21.05 -10.42 32.35
N ILE A 542 22.30 -10.25 32.74
CA ILE A 542 23.41 -9.96 31.83
C ILE A 542 24.00 -11.30 31.39
N ASN A 543 24.10 -11.52 30.10
CA ASN A 543 24.91 -12.58 29.54
C ASN A 543 26.32 -12.06 29.35
N GLU A 544 27.25 -12.54 30.16
CA GLU A 544 28.65 -12.13 30.07
C GLU A 544 29.29 -12.68 28.79
N ARG A 545 30.03 -11.81 28.11
CA ARG A 545 30.68 -12.11 26.84
C ARG A 545 31.57 -13.35 26.93
N GLY A 546 31.34 -14.30 26.05
CA GLY A 546 32.18 -15.50 25.89
C GLY A 546 32.06 -16.54 27.01
N THR A 547 31.08 -16.40 27.87
CA THR A 547 30.74 -17.37 28.92
C THR A 547 29.25 -17.73 28.89
N ASP A 548 28.88 -18.86 29.43
CA ASP A 548 27.48 -19.21 29.72
C ASP A 548 27.00 -18.59 31.04
N ALA A 549 27.83 -17.80 31.70
CA ALA A 549 27.51 -17.18 32.96
C ALA A 549 26.50 -16.04 32.77
N LYS A 550 25.44 -16.07 33.56
CA LYS A 550 24.41 -15.05 33.64
C LYS A 550 24.39 -14.44 35.03
N ALA A 551 24.46 -13.13 35.14
CA ALA A 551 24.29 -12.39 36.37
C ALA A 551 22.98 -11.61 36.36
N PHE A 552 22.24 -11.59 37.47
CA PHE A 552 21.02 -10.79 37.58
C PHE A 552 21.35 -9.30 37.67
N GLU A 553 20.60 -8.46 36.92
CA GLU A 553 20.74 -7.00 36.98
C GLU A 553 19.89 -6.44 38.14
N LYS A 554 20.54 -6.15 39.27
CA LYS A 554 19.94 -5.57 40.46
C LYS A 554 19.89 -4.04 40.39
N GLY A 555 18.80 -3.46 40.87
CA GLY A 555 18.66 -2.01 41.02
C GLY A 555 18.51 -1.26 39.70
N LYS A 556 18.18 -1.95 38.62
CA LYS A 556 18.00 -1.36 37.31
C LYS A 556 16.58 -0.87 37.12
N GLU A 557 16.44 0.35 36.65
CA GLU A 557 15.16 0.94 36.30
C GLU A 557 14.66 0.36 34.96
N VAL A 558 13.43 -0.14 34.93
CA VAL A 558 12.79 -0.80 33.81
C VAL A 558 11.46 -0.13 33.52
N LYS A 559 11.33 0.44 32.32
CA LYS A 559 10.05 0.91 31.82
C LYS A 559 9.29 -0.27 31.21
N MET A 560 8.13 -0.58 31.76
CA MET A 560 7.20 -1.58 31.23
C MET A 560 6.00 -0.89 30.62
N GLU A 561 5.63 -1.28 29.41
CA GLU A 561 4.55 -0.69 28.62
C GLU A 561 3.52 -1.76 28.24
N LEU A 562 2.24 -1.47 28.50
CA LEU A 562 1.12 -2.29 28.07
C LEU A 562 0.62 -1.80 26.72
N TYR A 563 0.62 -2.67 25.73
CA TYR A 563 0.09 -2.43 24.37
C TYR A 563 -1.24 -3.14 24.18
N ASP A 564 -2.19 -2.47 23.53
CA ASP A 564 -3.47 -3.05 23.13
C ASP A 564 -3.37 -3.86 21.82
N ALA A 565 -4.52 -4.38 21.34
CA ALA A 565 -4.60 -5.15 20.09
C ALA A 565 -4.23 -4.36 18.82
N ASN A 566 -4.21 -3.02 18.88
CA ASN A 566 -3.80 -2.12 17.81
C ASN A 566 -2.38 -1.58 17.97
N TRP A 567 -1.59 -2.18 18.85
CA TRP A 567 -0.22 -1.75 19.14
C TRP A 567 -0.10 -0.34 19.70
N LYS A 568 -1.13 0.17 20.38
CA LYS A 568 -1.08 1.43 21.11
C LYS A 568 -0.71 1.18 22.55
N VAL A 569 0.15 2.04 23.10
CA VAL A 569 0.45 2.04 24.53
C VAL A 569 -0.78 2.54 25.28
N VAL A 570 -1.36 1.70 26.13
CA VAL A 570 -2.54 2.03 26.94
C VAL A 570 -2.20 2.27 28.41
N ALA A 571 -1.05 1.78 28.87
CA ALA A 571 -0.50 2.07 30.18
C ALA A 571 1.02 1.89 30.21
N GLU A 572 1.71 2.60 31.11
CA GLU A 572 3.13 2.44 31.34
C GLU A 572 3.47 2.53 32.82
N LYS A 573 4.50 1.80 33.24
CA LYS A 573 5.04 1.86 34.59
C LYS A 573 6.55 1.71 34.57
N THR A 574 7.25 2.48 35.38
CA THR A 574 8.68 2.33 35.63
C THR A 574 8.87 1.70 37.00
N VAL A 575 9.61 0.60 37.03
CA VAL A 575 9.87 -0.23 38.24
C VAL A 575 11.35 -0.57 38.32
N THR A 576 11.85 -0.83 39.52
CA THR A 576 13.26 -1.16 39.74
C THR A 576 13.42 -2.64 40.05
N THR A 577 14.46 -3.26 39.49
CA THR A 577 14.74 -4.68 39.74
C THR A 577 15.24 -4.93 41.17
N ASP A 578 14.81 -6.02 41.75
CA ASP A 578 15.26 -6.54 43.07
C ASP A 578 16.62 -7.27 42.99
N ASP A 579 17.00 -7.94 44.08
CA ASP A 579 18.25 -8.69 44.17
C ASP A 579 18.35 -9.86 43.20
N TYR A 580 17.24 -10.33 42.69
CA TYR A 580 17.14 -11.42 41.71
C TYR A 580 16.93 -10.91 40.29
N GLY A 581 17.10 -9.59 40.07
CA GLY A 581 16.89 -8.97 38.76
C GLY A 581 15.42 -8.92 38.34
N MET A 582 14.47 -9.09 39.26
CA MET A 582 13.05 -9.11 38.96
C MET A 582 12.42 -7.73 39.18
N ALA A 583 11.66 -7.27 38.20
CA ALA A 583 10.80 -6.08 38.26
C ALA A 583 9.34 -6.50 38.00
N ALA A 584 8.40 -6.10 38.85
CA ALA A 584 6.99 -6.45 38.71
C ALA A 584 6.11 -5.21 38.62
N ALA A 585 5.06 -5.29 37.78
CA ALA A 585 4.10 -4.20 37.59
C ALA A 585 2.68 -4.75 37.31
N ASP A 586 1.69 -4.06 37.87
CA ASP A 586 0.27 -4.38 37.67
C ASP A 586 -0.35 -3.40 36.67
N PHE A 587 -1.06 -3.92 35.68
CA PHE A 587 -1.76 -3.13 34.67
C PHE A 587 -3.26 -3.45 34.68
N VAL A 588 -4.11 -2.45 34.86
CA VAL A 588 -5.55 -2.60 34.75
C VAL A 588 -5.96 -2.44 33.28
N LEU A 589 -6.56 -3.48 32.73
CA LEU A 589 -7.06 -3.47 31.35
C LEU A 589 -8.25 -2.50 31.20
N PRO A 590 -8.35 -1.75 30.09
CA PRO A 590 -9.49 -0.88 29.85
C PRO A 590 -10.82 -1.64 29.87
N GLN A 591 -11.82 -1.13 30.58
CA GLN A 591 -13.20 -1.61 30.49
C GLN A 591 -13.82 -1.14 29.17
N GLY A 592 -14.21 -2.04 28.29
CA GLY A 592 -14.75 -1.69 26.98
C GLY A 592 -13.72 -1.40 25.90
N GLY A 593 -12.44 -1.69 26.17
CA GLY A 593 -11.39 -1.71 25.16
C GLY A 593 -11.57 -2.83 24.14
N LEU A 594 -10.77 -2.80 23.08
CA LEU A 594 -10.73 -3.86 22.07
C LEU A 594 -10.38 -5.19 22.72
N THR A 595 -10.97 -6.26 22.23
CA THR A 595 -10.51 -7.63 22.49
C THR A 595 -9.44 -8.01 21.46
N GLY A 596 -8.62 -8.99 21.78
CA GLY A 596 -7.54 -9.45 20.90
C GLY A 596 -6.21 -9.67 21.64
N GLN A 597 -5.14 -9.67 20.88
CA GLN A 597 -3.80 -9.89 21.40
C GLN A 597 -3.21 -8.59 21.98
N TYR A 598 -2.93 -8.61 23.28
CA TYR A 598 -2.23 -7.56 24.01
C TYR A 598 -0.80 -7.99 24.31
N SER A 599 0.06 -7.06 24.68
CA SER A 599 1.41 -7.37 25.13
C SER A 599 1.90 -6.41 26.20
N VAL A 600 2.69 -6.94 27.13
CA VAL A 600 3.56 -6.14 27.99
C VAL A 600 4.97 -6.17 27.43
N ARG A 601 5.58 -5.01 27.27
CA ARG A 601 6.93 -4.87 26.72
C ARG A 601 7.87 -4.14 27.66
N ALA A 602 9.14 -4.56 27.63
CA ALA A 602 10.22 -3.88 28.32
C ALA A 602 11.53 -4.09 27.57
N MET A 603 12.34 -3.05 27.40
CA MET A 603 13.68 -3.09 26.81
C MET A 603 13.79 -3.80 25.44
N GLY A 604 12.71 -3.77 24.64
CA GLY A 604 12.67 -4.39 23.32
C GLY A 604 12.11 -5.81 23.27
N ASP A 605 11.91 -6.48 24.40
CA ASP A 605 11.23 -7.77 24.53
C ASP A 605 9.75 -7.63 24.90
N GLY A 606 8.94 -8.68 24.66
CA GLY A 606 7.51 -8.64 24.94
C GLY A 606 6.89 -9.98 25.32
N CYS A 607 5.93 -9.95 26.25
CA CYS A 607 5.07 -11.08 26.59
C CYS A 607 3.67 -10.81 26.07
N TYR A 608 3.10 -11.76 25.33
CA TYR A 608 1.79 -11.67 24.69
C TYR A 608 0.75 -12.44 25.48
N PHE A 609 -0.45 -11.89 25.56
CA PHE A 609 -1.62 -12.52 26.16
C PHE A 609 -2.87 -12.09 25.41
N ARG A 610 -4.02 -12.75 25.66
CA ARG A 610 -5.29 -12.41 25.00
C ARG A 610 -6.24 -11.72 25.96
N VAL A 611 -6.93 -10.73 25.47
CA VAL A 611 -8.05 -10.06 26.16
C VAL A 611 -9.32 -10.46 25.43
N GLU A 612 -10.20 -11.22 26.12
CA GLU A 612 -11.41 -11.77 25.53
C GLU A 612 -12.58 -11.71 26.50
N GLU A 613 -13.80 -11.60 25.97
CA GLU A 613 -15.02 -11.82 26.75
C GLU A 613 -15.42 -13.29 26.68
N TYR A 614 -14.62 -14.14 27.30
CA TYR A 614 -14.93 -15.57 27.32
C TYR A 614 -16.12 -15.89 28.25
N LYS A 615 -16.99 -16.79 27.82
CA LYS A 615 -17.97 -17.43 28.67
C LYS A 615 -17.29 -18.60 29.38
N ARG A 616 -17.72 -18.91 30.63
CA ARG A 616 -17.28 -20.15 31.27
C ARG A 616 -17.71 -21.32 30.38
N PRO A 617 -16.82 -22.26 30.07
CA PRO A 617 -17.20 -23.46 29.34
C PRO A 617 -18.31 -24.17 30.10
N THR A 618 -19.32 -24.63 29.36
CA THR A 618 -20.44 -25.43 29.92
C THR A 618 -20.07 -26.90 30.11
N PHE A 619 -18.87 -27.29 29.67
CA PHE A 619 -18.33 -28.64 29.79
C PHE A 619 -16.82 -28.58 30.05
N GLU A 620 -16.32 -29.60 30.67
CA GLU A 620 -14.90 -29.84 30.90
C GLU A 620 -14.50 -31.10 30.14
N ILE A 621 -13.37 -31.04 29.40
CA ILE A 621 -12.83 -32.19 28.71
C ILE A 621 -11.62 -32.67 29.53
N ASN A 622 -11.76 -33.83 30.16
CA ASN A 622 -10.66 -34.49 30.86
C ASN A 622 -10.04 -35.53 29.95
N PHE A 623 -8.78 -35.35 29.61
CA PHE A 623 -8.01 -36.39 28.94
C PHE A 623 -7.42 -37.32 30.02
N PRO A 624 -7.69 -38.65 29.98
CA PRO A 624 -7.02 -39.56 30.86
C PRO A 624 -5.50 -39.53 30.60
N GLU A 625 -4.71 -39.79 31.65
CA GLU A 625 -3.26 -39.93 31.50
C GLU A 625 -2.96 -41.05 30.48
N VAL A 626 -2.18 -40.69 29.45
CA VAL A 626 -1.75 -41.61 28.41
C VAL A 626 -0.55 -42.40 28.98
N ASN A 627 -0.80 -43.61 29.46
CA ASN A 627 0.24 -44.49 29.96
C ASN A 627 0.88 -45.39 28.89
N GLU A 628 0.39 -45.28 27.64
CA GLU A 628 0.87 -46.05 26.50
C GLU A 628 1.98 -45.31 25.77
N ARG A 629 2.98 -46.06 25.30
CA ARG A 629 4.06 -45.51 24.48
C ARG A 629 3.70 -45.67 23.00
N TYR A 630 3.67 -44.56 22.28
CA TYR A 630 3.40 -44.54 20.85
C TYR A 630 4.69 -44.32 20.06
N SER A 631 4.79 -44.98 18.93
CA SER A 631 5.86 -44.82 17.93
C SER A 631 5.35 -44.11 16.71
N TRP A 632 6.24 -43.59 15.89
CA TRP A 632 5.87 -42.96 14.60
C TRP A 632 5.13 -43.99 13.72
N GLY A 633 3.90 -43.63 13.31
CA GLY A 633 3.01 -44.49 12.52
C GLY A 633 1.90 -45.19 13.29
N ASP A 634 1.89 -45.08 14.60
CA ASP A 634 0.81 -45.65 15.45
C ASP A 634 -0.45 -44.79 15.39
N THR A 635 -1.61 -45.45 15.44
CA THR A 635 -2.90 -44.77 15.52
C THR A 635 -3.29 -44.59 16.98
N VAL A 636 -3.42 -43.32 17.41
CA VAL A 636 -3.91 -42.96 18.75
C VAL A 636 -5.43 -42.81 18.68
N VAL A 637 -6.15 -43.58 19.46
CA VAL A 637 -7.61 -43.47 19.57
C VAL A 637 -7.96 -42.83 20.91
N VAL A 638 -8.48 -41.61 20.86
CA VAL A 638 -9.05 -40.92 22.03
C VAL A 638 -10.55 -41.20 22.06
N LYS A 639 -11.03 -41.80 23.14
CA LYS A 639 -12.46 -42.12 23.32
C LYS A 639 -13.15 -41.02 24.11
#